data_cd17a40ebbcec61936efba16049ea442
#
_entry.id   cd17a40ebbcec61936efba16049ea442
#
_cell.length_a   1.000
_cell.length_b   1.000
_cell.length_c   1.000
_cell.angle_alpha   90.00
_cell.angle_beta   90.00
_cell.angle_gamma   90.00
#
_symmetry.space_group_name_H-M   'P 1'
#
loop_
_entity.id
_entity.type
_entity.pdbx_description
1 polymer ?
#
loop_
_entity_poly.entity_id
_entity_poly.type
_entity_poly.pdbx_seq_one_letter_code
_entity_poly.pdbx_strand_id
1 'polypeptide(L)'
;MDISRQFINNPTRVWLAILLLGVGGLFALLNIGRLEDPAFTIKTAVIVTHYPGASAQQVEEEVTLPLENAIQQLPSLDNVSSISSNGLSQITVNIASQYHSSELPQIWDELRRRVGDASRLFPPGVVPPFVNDDFGDVFGFFFAISGDSFTNPELVRYAEQLRRELVLVPGVGKVAIGGVIPQQINVDISLAKMAARGITLNQLAAILARLNVVSSAGEIRVGSESIRLHPTGEFQSIDELGDLLVSPHGASATTRLRDIATLSRGLTDSPASIYHANGRQAVTMGVSFIPGVNVIDVGHALEARLQQMAADKPAGIDIAIFYDQAAEVAHSVNGFITNFLMALAIVVGVLLVFMGVRSGIIIALSLALNVLGTLLIMYIWGIELQRISLGALIIALSMLVDNAIAIVEGVLIARQQGSPLLGAINYVIRRSALPLLGATIIAILAFAPIGLSQDSTGEYCKSLFQVLLISLMLSWFSALTITPVLIKWWLFKNAPSAAAAEEKADPYRGSFYRGYQQTLRILLQQKTLTLVLMGALLAGAIWGFTFVRQNFFPSSNTPIFFVDLWLPYGTDINATEKMTRDIERSIAGQPGVVTTVSTIGQGSMRFILTYSGQRQYSNYAQIMVRMDDQRGIAPVTRHVEDWIARNYPQVNASTKRIMFGPSGDSAIEVRIKGPDPDTLRALASQVGDILAADPATDSVRNDWQNRSKVIRPQYSPALGRELGVDKQDIDNALEMNFSGSRAGLYREGADLLPVIVRPPEAERQDANHLNNVLVWSQSRQQYIPLSNVINGFALEWEDPLILRRDRTRVLTVQTDPSPLSGQTSGDILARVKPRIDALPLPHGYRIEWGGDAENSSEAQQGLFTTLPLGYLVMFIITVLMFSSLKNAVAIWLTVPLALIGVTPGFLLTGIPFGFMALIGLLSLSGMLIRNGIVLVEEIEQQKQEKDQRQAIIDAATSRLRPILLTAFTTVLGLAPLLRDVFFQSMAVVIMFGLAFATVLTLLVLPVIYACFHHKDMTPQR
;
A
#
# COMPACT_ATOMS: atom_id res chain seq x y z
N MET A 1 -11.24 -45.08 14.20
CA MET A 1 -12.49 -44.84 13.42
C MET A 1 -12.21 -45.17 11.96
N ASP A 2 -12.92 -46.12 11.36
CA ASP A 2 -12.77 -46.42 9.92
C ASP A 2 -13.60 -45.48 9.07
N ILE A 3 -13.16 -44.20 9.01
CA ILE A 3 -13.84 -43.13 8.25
C ILE A 3 -14.01 -43.57 6.78
N SER A 4 -12.94 -44.07 6.15
CA SER A 4 -12.95 -44.52 4.78
C SER A 4 -13.95 -45.66 4.51
N ARG A 5 -14.08 -46.62 5.45
CA ARG A 5 -15.02 -47.73 5.31
C ARG A 5 -16.47 -47.26 5.32
N GLN A 6 -16.79 -46.27 6.13
CA GLN A 6 -18.14 -45.67 6.15
C GLN A 6 -18.47 -44.96 4.83
N PHE A 7 -17.52 -44.25 4.21
CA PHE A 7 -17.73 -43.56 2.93
C PHE A 7 -17.75 -44.53 1.76
N ILE A 8 -16.91 -45.57 1.75
CA ILE A 8 -16.88 -46.60 0.69
C ILE A 8 -18.17 -47.44 0.70
N ASN A 9 -18.73 -47.70 1.87
CA ASN A 9 -19.97 -48.47 2.02
C ASN A 9 -21.23 -47.66 1.75
N ASN A 10 -21.17 -46.34 1.90
CA ASN A 10 -22.27 -45.39 1.63
C ASN A 10 -21.90 -44.38 0.54
N PRO A 11 -21.81 -44.78 -0.72
CA PRO A 11 -21.37 -43.89 -1.81
C PRO A 11 -22.26 -42.66 -1.99
N THR A 12 -23.50 -42.70 -1.56
CA THR A 12 -24.44 -41.56 -1.63
C THR A 12 -23.93 -40.34 -0.88
N ARG A 13 -23.25 -40.53 0.26
CA ARG A 13 -22.63 -39.43 1.03
C ARG A 13 -21.51 -38.76 0.27
N VAL A 14 -20.72 -39.56 -0.45
CA VAL A 14 -19.61 -39.04 -1.26
C VAL A 14 -20.14 -38.27 -2.49
N TRP A 15 -21.17 -38.82 -3.15
CA TRP A 15 -21.81 -38.14 -4.27
C TRP A 15 -22.44 -36.83 -3.84
N LEU A 16 -23.06 -36.78 -2.65
CA LEU A 16 -23.59 -35.54 -2.09
C LEU A 16 -22.45 -34.53 -1.83
N ALA A 17 -21.30 -34.98 -1.26
CA ALA A 17 -20.14 -34.13 -1.05
C ALA A 17 -19.57 -33.60 -2.38
N ILE A 18 -19.45 -34.44 -3.40
CA ILE A 18 -19.01 -34.05 -4.74
C ILE A 18 -19.95 -33.00 -5.35
N LEU A 19 -21.26 -33.21 -5.24
CA LEU A 19 -22.27 -32.27 -5.74
C LEU A 19 -22.21 -30.95 -4.98
N LEU A 20 -22.10 -30.99 -3.64
CA LEU A 20 -22.01 -29.80 -2.81
C LEU A 20 -20.73 -28.99 -3.10
N LEU A 21 -19.57 -29.65 -3.19
CA LEU A 21 -18.32 -28.98 -3.53
C LEU A 21 -18.32 -28.48 -4.97
N GLY A 22 -18.85 -29.24 -5.92
CA GLY A 22 -18.90 -28.86 -7.33
C GLY A 22 -19.87 -27.73 -7.61
N VAL A 23 -21.14 -27.91 -7.26
CA VAL A 23 -22.17 -26.88 -7.50
C VAL A 23 -22.01 -25.69 -6.56
N GLY A 24 -21.74 -25.93 -5.28
CA GLY A 24 -21.49 -24.87 -4.32
C GLY A 24 -20.24 -24.04 -4.65
N GLY A 25 -19.17 -24.70 -5.09
CA GLY A 25 -17.95 -24.03 -5.54
C GLY A 25 -18.15 -23.19 -6.79
N LEU A 26 -18.95 -23.68 -7.76
CA LEU A 26 -19.30 -22.91 -8.96
C LEU A 26 -20.20 -21.71 -8.60
N PHE A 27 -21.15 -21.90 -7.69
CA PHE A 27 -21.97 -20.80 -7.18
C PHE A 27 -21.11 -19.76 -6.46
N ALA A 28 -20.15 -20.19 -5.63
CA ALA A 28 -19.21 -19.30 -4.96
C ALA A 28 -18.37 -18.51 -5.95
N LEU A 29 -17.83 -19.14 -6.99
CA LEU A 29 -17.02 -18.49 -8.02
C LEU A 29 -17.76 -17.34 -8.70
N LEU A 30 -19.08 -17.47 -8.87
CA LEU A 30 -19.93 -16.44 -9.50
C LEU A 30 -20.30 -15.29 -8.56
N ASN A 31 -20.36 -15.55 -7.25
CA ASN A 31 -20.88 -14.58 -6.25
C ASN A 31 -19.82 -14.06 -5.26
N ILE A 32 -18.59 -14.55 -5.31
CA ILE A 32 -17.51 -14.11 -4.43
C ILE A 32 -17.10 -12.68 -4.77
N GLY A 33 -16.85 -11.84 -3.74
CA GLY A 33 -16.32 -10.49 -3.91
C GLY A 33 -14.96 -10.49 -4.63
N ARG A 34 -14.73 -9.48 -5.45
CA ARG A 34 -13.50 -9.34 -6.24
C ARG A 34 -12.87 -7.98 -5.98
N LEU A 35 -11.60 -8.00 -5.59
CA LEU A 35 -10.78 -6.82 -5.35
C LEU A 35 -9.46 -6.93 -6.11
N GLU A 36 -8.75 -5.83 -6.29
CA GLU A 36 -7.40 -5.83 -6.84
C GLU A 36 -6.39 -6.38 -5.84
N ASP A 37 -6.31 -5.73 -4.70
CA ASP A 37 -5.45 -6.09 -3.58
C ASP A 37 -6.28 -6.34 -2.33
N PRO A 38 -5.76 -7.11 -1.36
CA PRO A 38 -6.44 -7.29 -0.08
C PRO A 38 -6.60 -5.94 0.62
N ALA A 39 -7.78 -5.69 1.15
CA ALA A 39 -8.00 -4.54 2.00
C ALA A 39 -7.13 -4.67 3.26
N PHE A 40 -6.27 -3.69 3.51
CA PHE A 40 -5.60 -3.54 4.80
C PHE A 40 -6.04 -2.24 5.45
N THR A 41 -6.03 -2.24 6.77
CA THR A 41 -6.53 -1.11 7.53
C THR A 41 -5.48 -0.03 7.63
N ILE A 42 -5.79 1.18 7.15
CA ILE A 42 -4.95 2.35 7.36
C ILE A 42 -5.23 2.87 8.78
N LYS A 43 -4.22 2.76 9.62
CA LYS A 43 -4.29 3.06 11.06
C LYS A 43 -3.75 4.46 11.34
N THR A 44 -4.06 5.40 10.46
CA THR A 44 -3.51 6.76 10.47
C THR A 44 -4.62 7.79 10.51
N ALA A 45 -4.50 8.77 11.41
CA ALA A 45 -5.30 9.98 11.42
C ALA A 45 -4.42 11.22 11.28
N VAL A 46 -4.97 12.29 10.69
CA VAL A 46 -4.25 13.55 10.51
C VAL A 46 -5.00 14.66 11.25
N ILE A 47 -4.28 15.41 12.08
CA ILE A 47 -4.81 16.56 12.81
C ILE A 47 -4.27 17.83 12.17
N VAL A 48 -5.16 18.72 11.79
CA VAL A 48 -4.82 20.00 11.16
C VAL A 48 -5.27 21.13 12.08
N THR A 49 -4.35 22.04 12.39
CA THR A 49 -4.61 23.21 13.25
C THR A 49 -4.03 24.45 12.61
N HIS A 50 -4.86 25.46 12.37
CA HIS A 50 -4.41 26.74 11.82
C HIS A 50 -4.08 27.72 12.92
N TYR A 51 -2.96 28.40 12.80
CA TYR A 51 -2.54 29.50 13.66
C TYR A 51 -2.05 30.66 12.77
N PRO A 52 -2.98 31.42 12.18
CA PRO A 52 -2.64 32.49 11.25
C PRO A 52 -1.63 33.49 11.82
N GLY A 53 -0.62 33.85 11.03
CA GLY A 53 0.43 34.79 11.40
C GLY A 53 1.58 34.24 12.25
N ALA A 54 1.48 33.04 12.77
CA ALA A 54 2.56 32.43 13.53
C ALA A 54 3.66 31.87 12.61
N SER A 55 4.93 32.02 13.00
CA SER A 55 6.07 31.37 12.35
C SER A 55 6.06 29.85 12.63
N ALA A 56 6.77 29.08 11.82
CA ALA A 56 6.90 27.64 12.02
C ALA A 56 7.36 27.25 13.43
N GLN A 57 8.28 28.03 14.01
CA GLN A 57 8.75 27.82 15.37
C GLN A 57 7.65 28.11 16.42
N GLN A 58 6.88 29.20 16.27
CA GLN A 58 5.75 29.47 17.17
C GLN A 58 4.67 28.40 17.07
N VAL A 59 4.35 27.94 15.86
CA VAL A 59 3.42 26.84 15.65
C VAL A 59 3.93 25.56 16.32
N GLU A 60 5.24 25.25 16.22
CA GLU A 60 5.86 24.12 16.89
C GLU A 60 5.68 24.19 18.41
N GLU A 61 6.07 25.34 19.00
CA GLU A 61 6.14 25.49 20.46
C GLU A 61 4.76 25.67 21.11
N GLU A 62 3.85 26.42 20.47
CA GLU A 62 2.58 26.84 21.08
C GLU A 62 1.39 25.92 20.71
N VAL A 63 1.47 25.19 19.61
CA VAL A 63 0.37 24.36 19.09
C VAL A 63 0.78 22.90 18.96
N THR A 64 1.86 22.62 18.21
CA THR A 64 2.24 21.24 17.86
C THR A 64 2.70 20.46 19.10
N LEU A 65 3.60 21.03 19.89
CA LEU A 65 4.14 20.37 21.07
C LEU A 65 3.07 20.07 22.14
N PRO A 66 2.14 20.97 22.50
CA PRO A 66 1.02 20.66 23.37
C PRO A 66 0.13 19.52 22.86
N LEU A 67 -0.16 19.49 21.53
CA LEU A 67 -0.93 18.38 20.93
C LEU A 67 -0.17 17.06 20.96
N GLU A 68 1.12 17.06 20.59
CA GLU A 68 1.95 15.84 20.65
C GLU A 68 1.99 15.26 22.08
N ASN A 69 2.11 16.11 23.09
CA ASN A 69 2.12 15.68 24.49
C ASN A 69 0.79 15.05 24.91
N ALA A 70 -0.34 15.54 24.42
CA ALA A 70 -1.65 14.97 24.69
C ALA A 70 -1.87 13.64 23.93
N ILE A 71 -1.46 13.60 22.66
CA ILE A 71 -1.58 12.42 21.80
C ILE A 71 -0.74 11.27 22.31
N GLN A 72 0.46 11.55 22.83
CA GLN A 72 1.38 10.53 23.33
C GLN A 72 0.86 9.78 24.56
N GLN A 73 -0.18 10.25 25.20
CA GLN A 73 -0.87 9.54 26.28
C GLN A 73 -1.83 8.47 25.78
N LEU A 74 -2.02 8.29 24.45
CA LEU A 74 -2.81 7.22 23.88
C LEU A 74 -2.07 5.88 24.02
N PRO A 75 -2.68 4.87 24.67
CA PRO A 75 -2.03 3.56 24.83
C PRO A 75 -1.86 2.82 23.50
N SER A 76 -2.68 3.17 22.51
CA SER A 76 -2.69 2.57 21.17
C SER A 76 -1.73 3.23 20.18
N LEU A 77 -0.99 4.26 20.61
CA LEU A 77 -0.07 4.99 19.75
C LEU A 77 1.13 4.13 19.37
N ASP A 78 1.45 4.09 18.09
CA ASP A 78 2.73 3.60 17.58
C ASP A 78 3.74 4.73 17.51
N ASN A 79 3.51 5.71 16.65
CA ASN A 79 4.34 6.90 16.54
C ASN A 79 3.50 8.13 16.18
N VAL A 80 4.05 9.29 16.50
CA VAL A 80 3.50 10.58 16.11
C VAL A 80 4.54 11.35 15.32
N SER A 81 4.15 11.86 14.16
CA SER A 81 4.96 12.76 13.36
C SER A 81 4.22 14.05 13.09
N SER A 82 4.93 15.17 13.09
CA SER A 82 4.33 16.46 12.91
C SER A 82 5.13 17.34 11.96
N ILE A 83 4.43 18.25 11.30
CA ILE A 83 4.98 19.34 10.51
C ILE A 83 4.42 20.64 11.05
N SER A 84 5.29 21.52 11.48
CA SER A 84 4.97 22.90 11.81
C SER A 84 5.47 23.77 10.67
N SER A 85 4.54 24.46 10.03
CA SER A 85 4.82 25.46 8.99
C SER A 85 4.25 26.81 9.37
N ASN A 86 4.53 27.85 8.61
CA ASN A 86 4.00 29.17 8.89
C ASN A 86 2.46 29.15 8.90
N GLY A 87 1.86 29.40 10.06
CA GLY A 87 0.42 29.42 10.26
C GLY A 87 -0.28 28.05 10.32
N LEU A 88 0.43 26.92 10.24
CA LEU A 88 -0.19 25.60 10.15
C LEU A 88 0.57 24.53 10.92
N SER A 89 -0.13 23.81 11.80
CA SER A 89 0.34 22.55 12.41
C SER A 89 -0.39 21.37 11.78
N GLN A 90 0.34 20.38 11.35
CA GLN A 90 -0.21 19.12 10.85
C GLN A 90 0.44 17.96 11.58
N ILE A 91 -0.34 17.17 12.30
CA ILE A 91 0.13 16.03 13.07
C ILE A 91 -0.44 14.75 12.49
N THR A 92 0.42 13.81 12.20
CA THR A 92 0.05 12.46 11.75
C THR A 92 0.20 11.50 12.92
N VAL A 93 -0.87 10.82 13.25
CA VAL A 93 -0.97 9.86 14.35
C VAL A 93 -1.09 8.47 13.78
N ASN A 94 -0.11 7.61 14.03
CA ASN A 94 -0.12 6.22 13.63
C ASN A 94 -0.43 5.34 14.83
N ILE A 95 -1.41 4.44 14.66
CA ILE A 95 -1.83 3.50 15.70
C ILE A 95 -1.08 2.18 15.52
N ALA A 96 -0.72 1.56 16.65
CA ALA A 96 0.04 0.32 16.68
C ALA A 96 -0.65 -0.80 15.89
N SER A 97 0.14 -1.58 15.20
CA SER A 97 -0.29 -2.57 14.22
C SER A 97 -1.23 -3.66 14.80
N GLN A 98 -1.16 -3.92 16.09
CA GLN A 98 -1.98 -4.92 16.80
C GLN A 98 -3.48 -4.60 16.86
N TYR A 99 -3.88 -3.32 16.67
CA TYR A 99 -5.28 -2.91 16.70
C TYR A 99 -5.96 -3.18 15.36
N HIS A 100 -7.20 -3.63 15.40
CA HIS A 100 -7.99 -3.99 14.22
C HIS A 100 -8.95 -2.87 13.81
N SER A 101 -9.47 -2.94 12.60
CA SER A 101 -10.42 -1.94 12.05
C SER A 101 -11.63 -1.71 12.94
N SER A 102 -12.12 -2.72 13.65
CA SER A 102 -13.26 -2.62 14.58
C SER A 102 -12.99 -1.78 15.83
N GLU A 103 -11.73 -1.59 16.20
CA GLU A 103 -11.32 -0.85 17.40
C GLU A 103 -10.99 0.63 17.08
N LEU A 104 -10.69 0.93 15.83
CA LEU A 104 -10.28 2.26 15.39
C LEU A 104 -11.31 3.37 15.70
N PRO A 105 -12.63 3.18 15.50
CA PRO A 105 -13.60 4.24 15.80
C PRO A 105 -13.51 4.72 17.25
N GLN A 106 -13.35 3.80 18.22
CA GLN A 106 -13.18 4.16 19.63
C GLN A 106 -11.85 4.88 19.89
N ILE A 107 -10.78 4.44 19.22
CA ILE A 107 -9.47 5.09 19.33
C ILE A 107 -9.52 6.51 18.78
N TRP A 108 -10.19 6.71 17.64
CA TRP A 108 -10.40 8.04 17.07
C TRP A 108 -11.24 8.96 17.95
N ASP A 109 -12.25 8.44 18.63
CA ASP A 109 -13.03 9.21 19.60
C ASP A 109 -12.17 9.61 20.82
N GLU A 110 -11.32 8.72 21.31
CA GLU A 110 -10.36 9.08 22.36
C GLU A 110 -9.35 10.13 21.88
N LEU A 111 -8.85 10.00 20.65
CA LEU A 111 -7.96 10.99 20.04
C LEU A 111 -8.64 12.37 19.97
N ARG A 112 -9.88 12.45 19.45
CA ARG A 112 -10.66 13.71 19.38
C ARG A 112 -10.84 14.35 20.76
N ARG A 113 -11.12 13.55 21.77
CA ARG A 113 -11.27 14.04 23.14
C ARG A 113 -9.96 14.64 23.66
N ARG A 114 -8.84 13.95 23.51
CA ARG A 114 -7.52 14.44 23.96
C ARG A 114 -7.10 15.70 23.23
N VAL A 115 -7.29 15.75 21.93
CA VAL A 115 -7.02 16.93 21.09
C VAL A 115 -7.92 18.09 21.52
N GLY A 116 -9.21 17.84 21.77
CA GLY A 116 -10.15 18.84 22.25
C GLY A 116 -9.80 19.38 23.65
N ASP A 117 -9.28 18.54 24.54
CA ASP A 117 -8.82 19.00 25.87
C ASP A 117 -7.54 19.83 25.76
N ALA A 118 -6.58 19.43 24.92
CA ALA A 118 -5.34 20.17 24.69
C ALA A 118 -5.61 21.54 24.04
N SER A 119 -6.60 21.64 23.16
CA SER A 119 -6.92 22.90 22.46
C SER A 119 -7.39 24.02 23.36
N ARG A 120 -7.85 23.71 24.59
CA ARG A 120 -8.22 24.71 25.60
C ARG A 120 -7.03 25.49 26.15
N LEU A 121 -5.83 24.97 25.96
CA LEU A 121 -4.59 25.61 26.42
C LEU A 121 -3.95 26.49 25.35
N PHE A 122 -4.53 26.57 24.16
CA PHE A 122 -3.96 27.32 23.04
C PHE A 122 -4.02 28.83 23.26
N PRO A 123 -3.06 29.55 22.72
CA PRO A 123 -3.11 31.00 22.70
C PRO A 123 -4.26 31.52 21.86
N PRO A 124 -4.70 32.77 22.09
CA PRO A 124 -5.72 33.40 21.27
C PRO A 124 -5.30 33.44 19.77
N GLY A 125 -6.27 33.22 18.87
CA GLY A 125 -6.04 33.24 17.43
C GLY A 125 -5.81 31.87 16.81
N VAL A 126 -5.60 30.81 17.60
CA VAL A 126 -5.53 29.44 17.09
C VAL A 126 -6.95 28.95 16.76
N VAL A 127 -7.12 28.42 15.55
CA VAL A 127 -8.37 27.80 15.11
C VAL A 127 -8.50 26.41 15.75
N PRO A 128 -9.71 25.98 16.15
CA PRO A 128 -9.91 24.64 16.70
C PRO A 128 -9.34 23.53 15.79
N PRO A 129 -8.67 22.53 16.37
CA PRO A 129 -8.07 21.45 15.59
C PRO A 129 -9.14 20.63 14.86
N PHE A 130 -8.87 20.28 13.61
CA PHE A 130 -9.67 19.33 12.83
C PHE A 130 -8.96 17.98 12.79
N VAL A 131 -9.65 16.93 13.21
CA VAL A 131 -9.15 15.55 13.17
C VAL A 131 -9.75 14.82 11.96
N ASN A 132 -8.91 14.48 10.99
CA ASN A 132 -9.27 13.71 9.82
C ASN A 132 -8.87 12.23 10.03
N ASP A 133 -9.83 11.39 10.30
CA ASP A 133 -9.69 9.93 10.43
C ASP A 133 -10.09 9.15 9.17
N ASP A 134 -10.63 9.85 8.15
CA ASP A 134 -10.95 9.28 6.83
C ASP A 134 -9.74 9.34 5.86
N PHE A 135 -8.55 9.56 6.37
CA PHE A 135 -7.33 9.71 5.54
C PHE A 135 -7.02 8.44 4.72
N GLY A 136 -7.56 7.30 5.13
CA GLY A 136 -7.36 6.01 4.50
C GLY A 136 -8.27 5.70 3.31
N ASP A 137 -9.23 6.55 2.97
CA ASP A 137 -10.17 6.30 1.88
C ASP A 137 -9.45 6.14 0.53
N VAL A 138 -9.84 5.09 -0.21
CA VAL A 138 -9.32 4.81 -1.55
C VAL A 138 -10.41 5.05 -2.59
N PHE A 139 -10.13 5.90 -3.56
CA PHE A 139 -11.04 6.27 -4.64
C PHE A 139 -10.73 5.45 -5.90
N GLY A 140 -11.21 4.21 -5.93
CA GLY A 140 -10.88 3.25 -6.98
C GLY A 140 -11.42 3.60 -8.38
N PHE A 141 -12.36 4.54 -8.49
CA PHE A 141 -12.75 5.11 -9.78
C PHE A 141 -12.40 6.59 -9.77
N PHE A 142 -11.34 6.95 -10.49
CA PHE A 142 -10.76 8.29 -10.47
C PHE A 142 -10.72 8.87 -11.89
N PHE A 143 -11.33 10.03 -12.07
CA PHE A 143 -11.41 10.71 -13.36
C PHE A 143 -11.31 12.23 -13.23
N ALA A 144 -10.94 12.88 -14.32
CA ALA A 144 -10.84 14.32 -14.43
C ALA A 144 -11.94 14.87 -15.36
N ILE A 145 -12.47 16.02 -15.00
CA ILE A 145 -13.46 16.78 -15.77
C ILE A 145 -12.78 18.06 -16.22
N SER A 146 -12.66 18.26 -17.53
CA SER A 146 -12.03 19.44 -18.14
C SER A 146 -12.87 20.02 -19.26
N GLY A 147 -12.59 21.28 -19.64
CA GLY A 147 -13.25 21.92 -20.76
C GLY A 147 -12.63 23.28 -21.10
N ASP A 148 -12.27 23.50 -22.35
CA ASP A 148 -11.54 24.71 -22.77
C ASP A 148 -12.33 26.02 -22.61
N SER A 149 -13.65 25.95 -22.63
CA SER A 149 -14.56 27.09 -22.54
C SER A 149 -15.20 27.27 -21.17
N PHE A 150 -14.81 26.44 -20.19
CA PHE A 150 -15.41 26.41 -18.86
C PHE A 150 -14.44 26.91 -17.80
N THR A 151 -14.96 27.73 -16.91
CA THR A 151 -14.25 28.16 -15.72
C THR A 151 -14.26 27.07 -14.62
N ASN A 152 -13.32 27.12 -13.67
CA ASN A 152 -13.29 26.15 -12.57
C ASN A 152 -14.64 26.05 -11.81
N PRO A 153 -15.35 27.15 -11.47
CA PRO A 153 -16.66 27.06 -10.81
C PRO A 153 -17.75 26.37 -11.65
N GLU A 154 -17.69 26.46 -12.97
CA GLU A 154 -18.64 25.79 -13.86
C GLU A 154 -18.36 24.28 -13.90
N LEU A 155 -17.07 23.91 -13.96
CA LEU A 155 -16.66 22.50 -13.83
C LEU A 155 -17.05 21.90 -12.48
N VAL A 156 -16.87 22.69 -11.40
CA VAL A 156 -17.26 22.27 -10.04
C VAL A 156 -18.78 22.05 -9.95
N ARG A 157 -19.59 22.93 -10.52
CA ARG A 157 -21.06 22.76 -10.54
C ARG A 157 -21.48 21.49 -11.26
N TYR A 158 -20.85 21.17 -12.38
CA TYR A 158 -21.10 19.93 -13.08
C TYR A 158 -20.62 18.70 -12.27
N ALA A 159 -19.44 18.80 -11.65
CA ALA A 159 -18.94 17.74 -10.76
C ALA A 159 -19.87 17.49 -9.55
N GLU A 160 -20.43 18.55 -8.96
CA GLU A 160 -21.44 18.45 -7.90
C GLU A 160 -22.74 17.78 -8.36
N GLN A 161 -23.16 18.02 -9.59
CA GLN A 161 -24.30 17.32 -10.20
C GLN A 161 -23.99 15.83 -10.35
N LEU A 162 -22.82 15.49 -10.90
CA LEU A 162 -22.36 14.10 -10.99
C LEU A 162 -22.27 13.44 -9.62
N ARG A 163 -21.72 14.12 -8.61
CA ARG A 163 -21.60 13.60 -7.25
C ARG A 163 -22.95 13.14 -6.70
N ARG A 164 -23.99 13.97 -6.84
CA ARG A 164 -25.34 13.64 -6.36
C ARG A 164 -25.91 12.37 -6.98
N GLU A 165 -25.58 12.12 -8.24
CA GLU A 165 -26.06 10.95 -8.96
C GLU A 165 -25.22 9.70 -8.74
N LEU A 166 -23.90 9.85 -8.66
CA LEU A 166 -22.98 8.72 -8.49
C LEU A 166 -23.03 8.13 -7.09
N VAL A 167 -23.30 8.94 -6.07
CA VAL A 167 -23.43 8.45 -4.68
C VAL A 167 -24.64 7.52 -4.50
N LEU A 168 -25.63 7.60 -5.40
CA LEU A 168 -26.84 6.75 -5.38
C LEU A 168 -26.61 5.37 -6.04
N VAL A 169 -25.46 5.16 -6.69
CA VAL A 169 -25.16 3.86 -7.31
C VAL A 169 -24.88 2.83 -6.21
N PRO A 170 -25.58 1.67 -6.22
CA PRO A 170 -25.36 0.64 -5.22
C PRO A 170 -23.90 0.17 -5.18
N GLY A 171 -23.31 0.12 -4.01
CA GLY A 171 -21.90 -0.27 -3.81
C GLY A 171 -20.91 0.90 -3.80
N VAL A 172 -21.36 2.12 -4.07
CA VAL A 172 -20.56 3.34 -3.88
C VAL A 172 -20.56 3.73 -2.41
N GLY A 173 -19.38 3.98 -1.87
CA GLY A 173 -19.20 4.44 -0.49
C GLY A 173 -19.19 5.97 -0.38
N LYS A 174 -18.26 6.60 -1.06
CA LYS A 174 -18.01 8.06 -0.98
C LYS A 174 -17.63 8.62 -2.35
N VAL A 175 -18.05 9.84 -2.62
CA VAL A 175 -17.65 10.58 -3.83
C VAL A 175 -17.00 11.90 -3.41
N ALA A 176 -15.73 12.10 -3.76
CA ALA A 176 -14.96 13.28 -3.45
C ALA A 176 -14.63 14.08 -4.72
N ILE A 177 -14.52 15.39 -4.57
CA ILE A 177 -14.16 16.32 -5.64
C ILE A 177 -12.85 17.01 -5.26
N GLY A 178 -11.88 17.03 -6.17
CA GLY A 178 -10.60 17.73 -6.03
C GLY A 178 -10.45 18.84 -7.05
N GLY A 179 -9.58 19.80 -6.75
CA GLY A 179 -9.32 20.93 -7.66
C GLY A 179 -10.37 22.03 -7.60
N VAL A 180 -11.14 22.09 -6.49
CA VAL A 180 -12.07 23.18 -6.25
C VAL A 180 -11.28 24.43 -5.86
N ILE A 181 -11.35 25.47 -6.68
CA ILE A 181 -10.76 26.78 -6.36
C ILE A 181 -11.87 27.64 -5.77
N PRO A 182 -11.74 28.10 -4.51
CA PRO A 182 -12.77 28.92 -3.87
C PRO A 182 -13.01 30.19 -4.61
N GLN A 183 -14.30 30.55 -4.76
CA GLN A 183 -14.73 31.83 -5.29
C GLN A 183 -14.79 32.88 -4.18
N GLN A 184 -14.59 34.14 -4.54
CA GLN A 184 -14.68 35.27 -3.64
C GLN A 184 -15.19 36.51 -4.37
N ILE A 185 -15.72 37.47 -3.60
CA ILE A 185 -16.02 38.79 -4.09
C ILE A 185 -14.86 39.70 -3.77
N ASN A 186 -14.19 40.22 -4.77
CA ASN A 186 -13.08 41.16 -4.62
C ASN A 186 -13.62 42.57 -4.57
N VAL A 187 -13.22 43.32 -3.56
CA VAL A 187 -13.42 44.74 -3.41
C VAL A 187 -12.05 45.40 -3.52
N ASP A 188 -11.67 45.71 -4.76
CA ASP A 188 -10.38 46.33 -5.04
C ASP A 188 -10.46 47.84 -4.78
N ILE A 189 -9.85 48.27 -3.68
CA ILE A 189 -9.95 49.61 -3.16
C ILE A 189 -8.57 50.22 -2.87
N SER A 190 -8.36 51.47 -3.30
CA SER A 190 -7.14 52.20 -2.95
C SER A 190 -7.24 52.79 -1.55
N LEU A 191 -6.25 52.50 -0.70
CA LEU A 191 -6.13 53.10 0.64
C LEU A 191 -6.08 54.63 0.58
N ALA A 192 -5.48 55.23 -0.45
CA ALA A 192 -5.45 56.66 -0.64
C ALA A 192 -6.87 57.25 -0.82
N LYS A 193 -7.74 56.54 -1.57
CA LYS A 193 -9.15 56.95 -1.74
C LYS A 193 -9.94 56.79 -0.43
N MET A 194 -9.71 55.72 0.33
CA MET A 194 -10.30 55.51 1.65
C MET A 194 -9.88 56.62 2.60
N ALA A 195 -8.57 56.90 2.69
CA ALA A 195 -8.03 57.95 3.55
C ALA A 195 -8.60 59.33 3.20
N ALA A 196 -8.68 59.68 1.90
CA ALA A 196 -9.24 60.94 1.42
C ALA A 196 -10.72 61.12 1.80
N ARG A 197 -11.46 60.04 2.04
CA ARG A 197 -12.89 60.07 2.42
C ARG A 197 -13.09 59.79 3.90
N GLY A 198 -12.03 59.60 4.69
CA GLY A 198 -12.10 59.30 6.12
C GLY A 198 -12.79 57.95 6.44
N ILE A 199 -12.74 57.00 5.49
CA ILE A 199 -13.30 55.67 5.64
C ILE A 199 -12.19 54.72 6.13
N THR A 200 -12.46 53.93 7.16
CA THR A 200 -11.53 52.94 7.66
C THR A 200 -11.93 51.54 7.24
N LEU A 201 -10.96 50.63 7.16
CA LEU A 201 -11.23 49.20 6.88
C LEU A 201 -12.21 48.60 7.90
N ASN A 202 -12.01 48.90 9.18
CA ASN A 202 -12.88 48.42 10.25
C ASN A 202 -14.33 48.91 10.11
N GLN A 203 -14.53 50.16 9.69
CA GLN A 203 -15.88 50.67 9.40
C GLN A 203 -16.50 49.96 8.20
N LEU A 204 -15.75 49.78 7.11
CA LEU A 204 -16.21 49.07 5.92
C LEU A 204 -16.56 47.59 6.27
N ALA A 205 -15.68 46.89 6.96
CA ALA A 205 -15.93 45.55 7.42
C ALA A 205 -17.15 45.44 8.34
N ALA A 206 -17.32 46.38 9.29
CA ALA A 206 -18.48 46.43 10.16
C ALA A 206 -19.78 46.70 9.39
N ILE A 207 -19.77 47.52 8.37
CA ILE A 207 -20.93 47.78 7.51
C ILE A 207 -21.28 46.51 6.74
N LEU A 208 -20.31 45.91 6.08
CA LEU A 208 -20.53 44.68 5.31
C LEU A 208 -21.00 43.50 6.19
N ALA A 209 -20.44 43.33 7.38
CA ALA A 209 -20.84 42.32 8.34
C ALA A 209 -22.27 42.48 8.86
N ARG A 210 -22.73 43.71 9.01
CA ARG A 210 -24.09 43.99 9.54
C ARG A 210 -25.19 43.82 8.51
N LEU A 211 -24.93 43.98 7.24
CA LEU A 211 -25.95 44.03 6.21
C LEU A 211 -26.36 42.67 5.66
N ASN A 212 -25.52 41.66 5.80
CA ASN A 212 -25.81 40.34 5.28
C ASN A 212 -25.99 39.29 6.39
N VAL A 213 -26.67 39.66 7.47
CA VAL A 213 -26.93 38.84 8.64
C VAL A 213 -28.32 38.23 8.55
N VAL A 214 -28.44 36.94 8.69
CA VAL A 214 -29.73 36.29 8.96
C VAL A 214 -30.00 36.39 10.45
N SER A 215 -31.02 37.19 10.82
CA SER A 215 -31.43 37.38 12.19
C SER A 215 -32.93 37.08 12.37
N SER A 216 -33.31 36.66 13.54
CA SER A 216 -34.73 36.46 13.88
C SER A 216 -35.43 37.81 14.11
N ALA A 217 -36.44 38.10 13.33
CA ALA A 217 -37.29 39.28 13.56
C ALA A 217 -38.59 38.98 14.32
N GLY A 218 -38.75 37.70 14.77
CA GLY A 218 -39.92 37.25 15.51
C GLY A 218 -41.12 36.90 14.65
N GLU A 219 -42.25 36.76 15.27
CA GLU A 219 -43.52 36.38 14.67
C GLU A 219 -44.64 37.27 15.18
N ILE A 220 -45.59 37.57 14.29
CA ILE A 220 -46.82 38.27 14.68
C ILE A 220 -47.98 37.25 14.68
N ARG A 221 -48.81 37.28 15.72
CA ARG A 221 -50.01 36.44 15.81
C ARG A 221 -51.23 37.22 15.36
N VAL A 222 -51.89 36.70 14.33
CA VAL A 222 -53.09 37.27 13.77
C VAL A 222 -54.19 36.21 13.80
N GLY A 223 -55.10 36.33 14.74
CA GLY A 223 -56.13 35.32 14.94
C GLY A 223 -55.51 33.96 15.38
N SER A 224 -55.71 32.93 14.53
CA SER A 224 -55.17 31.59 14.72
C SER A 224 -53.82 31.36 14.00
N GLU A 225 -53.29 32.36 13.28
CA GLU A 225 -52.08 32.23 12.49
C GLU A 225 -50.89 32.90 13.17
N SER A 226 -49.73 32.27 13.11
CA SER A 226 -48.46 32.84 13.46
C SER A 226 -47.68 33.11 12.16
N ILE A 227 -47.47 34.40 11.90
CA ILE A 227 -46.83 34.89 10.64
C ILE A 227 -45.43 35.32 11.01
N ARG A 228 -44.42 34.68 10.36
CA ARG A 228 -43.03 35.05 10.54
C ARG A 228 -42.72 36.40 9.93
N LEU A 229 -42.05 37.25 10.67
CA LEU A 229 -41.51 38.49 10.17
C LEU A 229 -40.11 38.26 9.60
N HIS A 230 -39.88 38.69 8.35
CA HIS A 230 -38.57 38.56 7.73
C HIS A 230 -38.22 39.85 6.97
N PRO A 231 -37.45 40.76 7.63
CA PRO A 231 -36.98 41.95 6.94
C PRO A 231 -36.08 41.56 5.76
N THR A 232 -36.26 42.22 4.64
CA THR A 232 -35.38 42.12 3.49
C THR A 232 -34.14 43.02 3.69
N GLY A 233 -33.01 42.73 3.11
CA GLY A 233 -31.75 43.46 3.27
C GLY A 233 -30.50 42.65 2.88
N GLU A 234 -30.72 41.44 2.40
CA GLU A 234 -29.68 40.60 1.83
C GLU A 234 -29.36 41.06 0.40
N PHE A 235 -28.08 41.12 0.06
CA PHE A 235 -27.67 41.47 -1.31
C PHE A 235 -28.07 40.38 -2.30
N GLN A 236 -28.77 40.70 -3.35
CA GLN A 236 -29.15 39.78 -4.42
C GLN A 236 -28.24 39.89 -5.66
N SER A 237 -27.42 40.95 -5.72
CA SER A 237 -26.46 41.16 -6.80
C SER A 237 -25.20 41.89 -6.32
N ILE A 238 -24.11 41.73 -7.06
CA ILE A 238 -22.85 42.47 -6.81
C ILE A 238 -23.06 43.98 -7.02
N ASP A 239 -23.97 44.36 -7.91
CA ASP A 239 -24.30 45.75 -8.15
C ASP A 239 -24.97 46.40 -6.95
N GLU A 240 -25.85 45.68 -6.23
CA GLU A 240 -26.44 46.16 -4.97
C GLU A 240 -25.38 46.34 -3.89
N LEU A 241 -24.38 45.43 -3.82
CA LEU A 241 -23.21 45.59 -2.94
C LEU A 241 -22.43 46.85 -3.31
N GLY A 242 -22.31 47.18 -4.60
CA GLY A 242 -21.67 48.40 -5.09
C GLY A 242 -22.42 49.68 -4.73
N ASP A 243 -23.76 49.63 -4.61
CA ASP A 243 -24.61 50.74 -4.21
C ASP A 243 -24.62 51.03 -2.71
N LEU A 244 -23.98 50.19 -1.94
CA LEU A 244 -23.86 50.32 -0.50
C LEU A 244 -23.26 51.67 -0.11
N LEU A 245 -23.95 52.39 0.81
CA LEU A 245 -23.44 53.64 1.37
C LEU A 245 -22.41 53.34 2.47
N VAL A 246 -21.19 53.84 2.25
CA VAL A 246 -20.02 53.58 3.11
C VAL A 246 -19.50 54.82 3.83
N SER A 247 -20.30 55.90 3.81
CA SER A 247 -19.92 57.17 4.44
C SER A 247 -19.82 57.03 5.96
N PRO A 248 -18.87 57.70 6.61
CA PRO A 248 -18.83 57.79 8.08
C PRO A 248 -20.12 58.39 8.64
N HIS A 249 -20.53 58.00 9.84
CA HIS A 249 -21.70 58.55 10.51
C HIS A 249 -21.55 60.08 10.69
N GLY A 250 -22.52 60.85 10.21
CA GLY A 250 -22.49 62.31 10.29
C GLY A 250 -21.76 62.99 9.12
N ALA A 251 -21.29 62.27 8.13
CA ALA A 251 -20.71 62.86 6.93
C ALA A 251 -21.76 63.59 6.10
N SER A 252 -21.44 64.80 5.64
CA SER A 252 -22.29 65.64 4.78
C SER A 252 -22.45 65.09 3.35
N ALA A 253 -21.58 64.19 2.91
CA ALA A 253 -21.60 63.61 1.58
C ALA A 253 -21.77 62.08 1.69
N THR A 254 -22.71 61.52 0.93
CA THR A 254 -22.89 60.10 0.80
C THR A 254 -21.92 59.55 -0.25
N THR A 255 -21.13 58.51 0.11
CA THR A 255 -20.23 57.82 -0.79
C THR A 255 -20.72 56.39 -0.95
N ARG A 256 -20.87 55.92 -2.19
CA ARG A 256 -21.17 54.52 -2.48
C ARG A 256 -19.87 53.71 -2.56
N LEU A 257 -19.96 52.44 -2.31
CA LEU A 257 -18.79 51.55 -2.38
C LEU A 257 -18.19 51.55 -3.80
N ARG A 258 -19.01 51.56 -4.85
CA ARG A 258 -18.55 51.62 -6.24
C ARG A 258 -17.79 52.90 -6.60
N ASP A 259 -17.96 54.00 -5.82
CA ASP A 259 -17.24 55.26 -6.07
C ASP A 259 -15.77 55.17 -5.65
N ILE A 260 -15.45 54.26 -4.75
CA ILE A 260 -14.10 54.12 -4.17
C ILE A 260 -13.48 52.76 -4.43
N ALA A 261 -14.25 51.77 -4.85
CA ALA A 261 -13.81 50.43 -5.10
C ALA A 261 -14.32 49.89 -6.45
N THR A 262 -13.58 48.95 -7.02
CA THR A 262 -14.02 48.09 -8.12
C THR A 262 -14.43 46.75 -7.55
N LEU A 263 -15.66 46.32 -7.82
CA LEU A 263 -16.16 45.05 -7.35
C LEU A 263 -16.10 44.01 -8.48
N SER A 264 -15.60 42.83 -8.18
CA SER A 264 -15.54 41.75 -9.14
C SER A 264 -15.72 40.40 -8.45
N ARG A 265 -16.33 39.47 -9.15
CA ARG A 265 -16.32 38.08 -8.74
C ARG A 265 -15.06 37.39 -9.29
N GLY A 266 -14.30 36.77 -8.46
CA GLY A 266 -13.04 36.14 -8.85
C GLY A 266 -12.80 34.84 -8.10
N LEU A 267 -11.69 34.22 -8.41
CA LEU A 267 -11.15 33.08 -7.66
C LEU A 267 -10.13 33.60 -6.65
N THR A 268 -9.83 32.80 -5.65
CA THR A 268 -8.72 33.02 -4.72
C THR A 268 -7.41 33.13 -5.50
N ASP A 269 -6.59 34.15 -5.25
CA ASP A 269 -5.34 34.42 -5.98
C ASP A 269 -4.30 33.29 -5.76
N SER A 270 -4.25 32.73 -4.55
CA SER A 270 -3.36 31.64 -4.18
C SER A 270 -4.19 30.48 -3.67
N PRO A 271 -4.75 29.64 -4.56
CA PRO A 271 -5.51 28.47 -4.15
C PRO A 271 -4.62 27.42 -3.46
N ALA A 272 -5.24 26.60 -2.64
CA ALA A 272 -4.55 25.50 -1.96
C ALA A 272 -4.02 24.43 -2.95
N SER A 273 -4.76 24.21 -4.04
CA SER A 273 -4.37 23.28 -5.09
C SER A 273 -5.00 23.64 -6.43
N ILE A 274 -4.32 23.27 -7.51
CA ILE A 274 -4.78 23.42 -8.89
C ILE A 274 -4.63 22.07 -9.57
N TYR A 275 -5.61 21.72 -10.41
CA TYR A 275 -5.59 20.45 -11.14
C TYR A 275 -5.69 20.67 -12.64
N HIS A 276 -4.92 19.86 -13.38
CA HIS A 276 -4.99 19.83 -14.85
C HIS A 276 -5.22 18.39 -15.32
N ALA A 277 -5.79 18.26 -16.50
CA ALA A 277 -5.88 17.01 -17.23
C ALA A 277 -5.53 17.27 -18.70
N ASN A 278 -4.55 16.53 -19.21
CA ASN A 278 -4.05 16.70 -20.58
C ASN A 278 -3.67 18.17 -20.92
N GLY A 279 -3.09 18.87 -19.95
CA GLY A 279 -2.66 20.28 -20.07
C GLY A 279 -3.76 21.32 -20.00
N ARG A 280 -5.01 20.93 -19.64
CA ARG A 280 -6.17 21.82 -19.47
C ARG A 280 -6.55 21.89 -18.01
N GLN A 281 -7.10 23.03 -17.57
CA GLN A 281 -7.63 23.14 -16.21
C GLN A 281 -8.74 22.12 -15.99
N ALA A 282 -8.70 21.41 -14.86
CA ALA A 282 -9.61 20.32 -14.56
C ALA A 282 -10.06 20.34 -13.10
N VAL A 283 -11.17 19.65 -12.88
CA VAL A 283 -11.64 19.22 -11.57
C VAL A 283 -11.60 17.70 -11.56
N THR A 284 -11.15 17.09 -10.50
CA THR A 284 -11.08 15.62 -10.39
C THR A 284 -12.20 15.08 -9.51
N MET A 285 -12.64 13.89 -9.82
CA MET A 285 -13.60 13.16 -9.02
C MET A 285 -13.04 11.77 -8.66
N GLY A 286 -13.18 11.43 -7.40
CA GLY A 286 -12.87 10.11 -6.88
C GLY A 286 -14.11 9.45 -6.31
N VAL A 287 -14.34 8.19 -6.67
CA VAL A 287 -15.42 7.36 -6.14
C VAL A 287 -14.82 6.17 -5.40
N SER A 288 -15.16 6.03 -4.11
CA SER A 288 -14.76 4.89 -3.29
C SER A 288 -15.84 3.81 -3.27
N PHE A 289 -15.44 2.58 -3.04
CA PHE A 289 -16.34 1.43 -2.97
C PHE A 289 -16.57 1.00 -1.53
N ILE A 290 -17.76 0.47 -1.25
CA ILE A 290 -18.07 -0.14 0.05
C ILE A 290 -17.28 -1.45 0.19
N PRO A 291 -16.69 -1.77 1.36
CA PRO A 291 -16.03 -3.04 1.58
C PRO A 291 -16.95 -4.25 1.31
N GLY A 292 -16.40 -5.33 0.74
CA GLY A 292 -17.09 -6.58 0.50
C GLY A 292 -17.95 -6.65 -0.77
N VAL A 293 -17.97 -5.59 -1.61
CA VAL A 293 -18.71 -5.60 -2.89
C VAL A 293 -17.85 -6.17 -4.01
N ASN A 294 -18.49 -6.64 -5.08
CA ASN A 294 -17.82 -6.93 -6.34
C ASN A 294 -17.54 -5.61 -7.08
N VAL A 295 -16.28 -5.16 -7.02
CA VAL A 295 -15.85 -3.88 -7.62
C VAL A 295 -16.15 -3.82 -9.12
N ILE A 296 -16.09 -4.96 -9.84
CA ILE A 296 -16.37 -5.02 -11.27
C ILE A 296 -17.84 -4.66 -11.57
N ASP A 297 -18.78 -5.20 -10.79
CA ASP A 297 -20.19 -4.92 -10.98
C ASP A 297 -20.55 -3.46 -10.67
N VAL A 298 -19.94 -2.92 -9.60
CA VAL A 298 -20.11 -1.50 -9.22
C VAL A 298 -19.51 -0.59 -10.29
N GLY A 299 -18.33 -0.93 -10.83
CA GLY A 299 -17.71 -0.17 -11.93
C GLY A 299 -18.59 -0.12 -13.17
N HIS A 300 -19.15 -1.26 -13.60
CA HIS A 300 -20.10 -1.29 -14.72
C HIS A 300 -21.36 -0.47 -14.44
N ALA A 301 -21.87 -0.49 -13.20
CA ALA A 301 -23.02 0.34 -12.82
C ALA A 301 -22.68 1.84 -12.85
N LEU A 302 -21.47 2.22 -12.41
CA LEU A 302 -20.96 3.60 -12.50
C LEU A 302 -20.82 4.07 -13.95
N GLU A 303 -20.21 3.26 -14.81
CA GLU A 303 -20.08 3.56 -16.23
C GLU A 303 -21.45 3.70 -16.91
N ALA A 304 -22.36 2.77 -16.64
CA ALA A 304 -23.74 2.84 -17.16
C ALA A 304 -24.44 4.13 -16.69
N ARG A 305 -24.24 4.55 -15.43
CA ARG A 305 -24.80 5.80 -14.90
C ARG A 305 -24.20 7.03 -15.59
N LEU A 306 -22.88 7.05 -15.77
CA LEU A 306 -22.21 8.12 -16.50
C LEU A 306 -22.69 8.22 -17.96
N GLN A 307 -22.90 7.08 -18.63
CA GLN A 307 -23.46 7.05 -19.98
C GLN A 307 -24.90 7.55 -20.05
N GLN A 308 -25.73 7.22 -19.06
CA GLN A 308 -27.10 7.79 -18.97
C GLN A 308 -27.08 9.32 -18.82
N MET A 309 -26.13 9.85 -18.06
CA MET A 309 -25.96 11.27 -17.85
C MET A 309 -25.24 11.99 -19.02
N ALA A 310 -24.68 11.24 -19.96
CA ALA A 310 -23.98 11.82 -21.10
C ALA A 310 -24.87 12.73 -21.97
N ALA A 311 -26.20 12.52 -21.98
CA ALA A 311 -27.17 13.39 -22.66
C ALA A 311 -27.27 14.77 -22.00
N ASP A 312 -27.08 14.86 -20.70
CA ASP A 312 -27.16 16.09 -19.90
C ASP A 312 -25.79 16.78 -19.76
N LYS A 313 -24.74 16.19 -20.32
CA LYS A 313 -23.38 16.73 -20.28
C LYS A 313 -23.29 17.97 -21.15
N PRO A 314 -22.86 19.12 -20.60
CA PRO A 314 -22.62 20.34 -21.40
C PRO A 314 -21.64 20.07 -22.55
N ALA A 315 -21.96 20.59 -23.72
CA ALA A 315 -21.08 20.47 -24.90
C ALA A 315 -19.73 21.15 -24.63
N GLY A 316 -18.62 20.44 -24.87
CA GLY A 316 -17.27 20.94 -24.61
C GLY A 316 -16.68 20.52 -23.27
N ILE A 317 -17.43 19.85 -22.39
CA ILE A 317 -16.88 19.19 -21.23
C ILE A 317 -16.36 17.80 -21.63
N ASP A 318 -15.15 17.49 -21.22
CA ASP A 318 -14.47 16.19 -21.37
C ASP A 318 -14.33 15.50 -20.03
N ILE A 319 -14.58 14.18 -20.02
CA ILE A 319 -14.36 13.33 -18.85
C ILE A 319 -13.24 12.34 -19.22
N ALA A 320 -12.10 12.48 -18.58
CA ALA A 320 -10.93 11.64 -18.76
C ALA A 320 -10.79 10.66 -17.58
N ILE A 321 -11.07 9.39 -17.79
CA ILE A 321 -10.87 8.35 -16.76
C ILE A 321 -9.38 8.09 -16.64
N PHE A 322 -8.81 8.41 -15.48
CA PHE A 322 -7.39 8.18 -15.19
C PHE A 322 -7.18 6.79 -14.62
N TYR A 323 -8.00 6.38 -13.66
CA TYR A 323 -7.91 5.08 -13.03
C TYR A 323 -9.29 4.47 -12.84
N ASP A 324 -9.42 3.24 -13.30
CA ASP A 324 -10.62 2.42 -13.15
C ASP A 324 -10.24 1.09 -12.50
N GLN A 325 -10.45 1.00 -11.19
CA GLN A 325 -10.17 -0.21 -10.43
C GLN A 325 -10.98 -1.41 -10.92
N ALA A 326 -12.21 -1.21 -11.41
CA ALA A 326 -13.02 -2.29 -11.91
C ALA A 326 -12.40 -2.94 -13.16
N ALA A 327 -11.90 -2.13 -14.08
CA ALA A 327 -11.20 -2.60 -15.27
C ALA A 327 -9.86 -3.28 -14.91
N GLU A 328 -9.09 -2.70 -13.98
CA GLU A 328 -7.82 -3.28 -13.52
C GLU A 328 -8.03 -4.60 -12.77
N VAL A 329 -9.06 -4.69 -11.91
CA VAL A 329 -9.45 -5.93 -11.23
C VAL A 329 -9.87 -6.99 -12.23
N ALA A 330 -10.70 -6.63 -13.23
CA ALA A 330 -11.13 -7.55 -14.27
C ALA A 330 -9.92 -8.08 -15.07
N HIS A 331 -8.99 -7.20 -15.45
CA HIS A 331 -7.77 -7.58 -16.15
C HIS A 331 -6.87 -8.50 -15.29
N SER A 332 -6.63 -8.13 -14.04
CA SER A 332 -5.81 -8.91 -13.10
C SER A 332 -6.43 -10.28 -12.82
N VAL A 333 -7.72 -10.34 -12.50
CA VAL A 333 -8.43 -11.60 -12.22
C VAL A 333 -8.43 -12.52 -13.46
N ASN A 334 -8.67 -11.98 -14.66
CA ASN A 334 -8.58 -12.76 -15.90
C ASN A 334 -7.16 -13.28 -16.17
N GLY A 335 -6.14 -12.46 -15.91
CA GLY A 335 -4.74 -12.87 -15.99
C GLY A 335 -4.42 -14.00 -15.03
N PHE A 336 -4.85 -13.90 -13.78
CA PHE A 336 -4.68 -14.95 -12.77
C PHE A 336 -5.47 -16.21 -13.08
N ILE A 337 -6.71 -16.10 -13.56
CA ILE A 337 -7.48 -17.27 -14.01
C ILE A 337 -6.75 -17.98 -15.15
N THR A 338 -6.19 -17.24 -16.08
CA THR A 338 -5.39 -17.80 -17.18
C THR A 338 -4.16 -18.53 -16.66
N ASN A 339 -3.41 -17.91 -15.75
CA ASN A 339 -2.24 -18.52 -15.10
C ASN A 339 -2.64 -19.76 -14.29
N PHE A 340 -3.76 -19.72 -13.59
CA PHE A 340 -4.31 -20.83 -12.84
C PHE A 340 -4.70 -22.00 -13.76
N LEU A 341 -5.42 -21.74 -14.83
CA LEU A 341 -5.80 -22.78 -15.81
C LEU A 341 -4.56 -23.36 -16.50
N MET A 342 -3.55 -22.55 -16.77
CA MET A 342 -2.27 -23.01 -17.33
C MET A 342 -1.54 -23.91 -16.31
N ALA A 343 -1.46 -23.51 -15.04
CA ALA A 343 -0.87 -24.31 -13.98
C ALA A 343 -1.63 -25.65 -13.82
N LEU A 344 -2.96 -25.59 -13.82
CA LEU A 344 -3.81 -26.78 -13.75
C LEU A 344 -3.56 -27.72 -14.93
N ALA A 345 -3.50 -27.18 -16.14
CA ALA A 345 -3.23 -27.98 -17.35
C ALA A 345 -1.85 -28.63 -17.30
N ILE A 346 -0.83 -27.92 -16.83
CA ILE A 346 0.54 -28.45 -16.64
C ILE A 346 0.53 -29.57 -15.63
N VAL A 347 -0.06 -29.35 -14.44
CA VAL A 347 -0.12 -30.36 -13.37
C VAL A 347 -0.87 -31.61 -13.85
N VAL A 348 -2.05 -31.45 -14.47
CA VAL A 348 -2.81 -32.56 -15.03
C VAL A 348 -2.03 -33.27 -16.13
N GLY A 349 -1.36 -32.54 -17.02
CA GLY A 349 -0.50 -33.11 -18.06
C GLY A 349 0.63 -33.97 -17.50
N VAL A 350 1.33 -33.47 -16.48
CA VAL A 350 2.39 -34.24 -15.77
C VAL A 350 1.80 -35.50 -15.17
N LEU A 351 0.65 -35.40 -14.49
CA LEU A 351 -0.01 -36.56 -13.89
C LEU A 351 -0.42 -37.61 -14.92
N LEU A 352 -0.98 -37.20 -16.06
CA LEU A 352 -1.36 -38.10 -17.13
C LEU A 352 -0.16 -38.86 -17.72
N VAL A 353 0.97 -38.18 -17.89
CA VAL A 353 2.20 -38.77 -18.43
C VAL A 353 2.84 -39.76 -17.46
N PHE A 354 2.97 -39.41 -16.16
CA PHE A 354 3.73 -40.20 -15.20
C PHE A 354 2.87 -41.26 -14.47
N MET A 355 1.57 -40.99 -14.23
CA MET A 355 0.67 -41.87 -13.53
C MET A 355 -0.27 -42.68 -14.43
N GLY A 356 -0.29 -42.33 -15.73
CA GLY A 356 -1.20 -42.92 -16.69
C GLY A 356 -2.60 -42.29 -16.68
N VAL A 357 -3.36 -42.46 -17.78
CA VAL A 357 -4.60 -41.73 -18.04
C VAL A 357 -5.67 -41.95 -16.94
N ARG A 358 -5.87 -43.16 -16.50
CA ARG A 358 -6.95 -43.49 -15.51
C ARG A 358 -6.64 -42.91 -14.15
N SER A 359 -5.43 -43.11 -13.65
CA SER A 359 -5.00 -42.59 -12.35
C SER A 359 -4.89 -41.05 -12.38
N GLY A 360 -4.36 -40.50 -13.46
CA GLY A 360 -4.25 -39.05 -13.66
C GLY A 360 -5.60 -38.36 -13.66
N ILE A 361 -6.63 -38.90 -14.31
CA ILE A 361 -7.99 -38.34 -14.31
C ILE A 361 -8.61 -38.35 -12.90
N ILE A 362 -8.40 -39.39 -12.10
CA ILE A 362 -8.92 -39.46 -10.73
C ILE A 362 -8.31 -38.34 -9.88
N ILE A 363 -6.99 -38.17 -9.99
CA ILE A 363 -6.27 -37.11 -9.23
C ILE A 363 -6.70 -35.74 -9.73
N ALA A 364 -6.83 -35.54 -11.04
CA ALA A 364 -7.27 -34.28 -11.63
C ALA A 364 -8.70 -33.89 -11.19
N LEU A 365 -9.62 -34.86 -11.13
CA LEU A 365 -10.97 -34.63 -10.63
C LEU A 365 -10.99 -34.29 -9.13
N SER A 366 -10.20 -34.99 -8.34
CA SER A 366 -10.05 -34.67 -6.92
C SER A 366 -9.49 -33.25 -6.72
N LEU A 367 -8.50 -32.88 -7.53
CA LEU A 367 -7.90 -31.54 -7.53
C LEU A 367 -8.93 -30.46 -7.86
N ALA A 368 -9.71 -30.65 -8.92
CA ALA A 368 -10.76 -29.69 -9.33
C ALA A 368 -11.82 -29.53 -8.23
N LEU A 369 -12.23 -30.62 -7.58
CA LEU A 369 -13.18 -30.57 -6.47
C LEU A 369 -12.60 -29.87 -5.24
N ASN A 370 -11.32 -30.03 -4.94
CA ASN A 370 -10.65 -29.34 -3.86
C ASN A 370 -10.58 -27.83 -4.11
N VAL A 371 -10.30 -27.40 -5.34
CA VAL A 371 -10.30 -25.99 -5.70
C VAL A 371 -11.70 -25.38 -5.58
N LEU A 372 -12.71 -26.03 -6.13
CA LEU A 372 -14.10 -25.57 -6.02
C LEU A 372 -14.57 -25.55 -4.56
N GLY A 373 -14.21 -26.56 -3.77
CA GLY A 373 -14.51 -26.57 -2.34
C GLY A 373 -13.80 -25.47 -1.57
N THR A 374 -12.56 -25.13 -1.95
CA THR A 374 -11.83 -23.99 -1.36
C THR A 374 -12.55 -22.69 -1.65
N LEU A 375 -12.99 -22.46 -2.89
CA LEU A 375 -13.76 -21.27 -3.26
C LEU A 375 -15.09 -21.18 -2.49
N LEU A 376 -15.76 -22.31 -2.26
CA LEU A 376 -16.99 -22.34 -1.47
C LEU A 376 -16.73 -21.91 -0.02
N ILE A 377 -15.68 -22.43 0.60
CA ILE A 377 -15.35 -22.08 1.99
C ILE A 377 -14.88 -20.63 2.07
N MET A 378 -14.10 -20.15 1.09
CA MET A 378 -13.72 -18.73 0.99
C MET A 378 -14.95 -17.82 0.94
N TYR A 379 -15.93 -18.16 0.12
CA TYR A 379 -17.19 -17.41 0.02
C TYR A 379 -17.93 -17.35 1.37
N ILE A 380 -18.03 -18.50 2.08
CA ILE A 380 -18.70 -18.57 3.39
C ILE A 380 -17.93 -17.77 4.46
N TRP A 381 -16.60 -17.73 4.40
CA TRP A 381 -15.75 -17.00 5.35
C TRP A 381 -15.55 -15.52 4.98
N GLY A 382 -16.10 -15.07 3.85
CA GLY A 382 -15.95 -13.69 3.39
C GLY A 382 -14.53 -13.37 2.92
N ILE A 383 -13.78 -14.35 2.42
CA ILE A 383 -12.46 -14.15 1.81
C ILE A 383 -12.68 -13.85 0.33
N GLU A 384 -12.28 -12.68 -0.10
CA GLU A 384 -12.48 -12.20 -1.47
C GLU A 384 -11.45 -12.77 -2.43
N LEU A 385 -11.80 -12.81 -3.73
CA LEU A 385 -10.86 -13.09 -4.80
C LEU A 385 -10.06 -11.82 -5.09
N GLN A 386 -8.80 -11.86 -4.74
CA GLN A 386 -7.85 -10.78 -4.94
C GLN A 386 -6.46 -11.40 -5.24
N ARG A 387 -5.49 -10.57 -5.59
CA ARG A 387 -4.15 -11.02 -6.02
C ARG A 387 -3.55 -12.09 -5.11
N ILE A 388 -3.55 -11.84 -3.80
CA ILE A 388 -2.92 -12.75 -2.81
C ILE A 388 -3.67 -14.07 -2.71
N SER A 389 -5.01 -14.06 -2.65
CA SER A 389 -5.82 -15.27 -2.56
C SER A 389 -5.74 -16.13 -3.83
N LEU A 390 -5.68 -15.50 -5.00
CA LEU A 390 -5.51 -16.19 -6.29
C LEU A 390 -4.10 -16.79 -6.43
N GLY A 391 -3.07 -16.03 -6.01
CA GLY A 391 -1.71 -16.56 -5.92
C GLY A 391 -1.59 -17.74 -4.97
N ALA A 392 -2.26 -17.67 -3.81
CA ALA A 392 -2.34 -18.77 -2.86
C ALA A 392 -3.02 -20.01 -3.44
N LEU A 393 -4.05 -19.86 -4.26
CA LEU A 393 -4.70 -20.97 -4.97
C LEU A 393 -3.74 -21.64 -5.97
N ILE A 394 -2.90 -20.89 -6.68
CA ILE A 394 -1.90 -21.46 -7.61
C ILE A 394 -0.82 -22.22 -6.82
N ILE A 395 -0.37 -21.67 -5.70
CA ILE A 395 0.58 -22.37 -4.81
C ILE A 395 -0.07 -23.63 -4.25
N ALA A 396 -1.31 -23.52 -3.76
CA ALA A 396 -2.06 -24.64 -3.23
C ALA A 396 -2.24 -25.74 -4.28
N LEU A 397 -2.53 -25.39 -5.53
CA LEU A 397 -2.74 -26.33 -6.62
C LEU A 397 -1.60 -27.35 -6.73
N SER A 398 -0.36 -26.88 -6.59
CA SER A 398 0.83 -27.74 -6.64
C SER A 398 0.95 -28.68 -5.45
N MET A 399 0.45 -28.28 -4.28
CA MET A 399 0.52 -29.03 -3.03
C MET A 399 -0.72 -29.92 -2.78
N LEU A 400 -1.87 -29.58 -3.39
CA LEU A 400 -3.12 -30.34 -3.25
C LEU A 400 -3.05 -31.73 -3.83
N VAL A 401 -2.21 -31.90 -4.83
CA VAL A 401 -2.06 -33.17 -5.57
C VAL A 401 -1.40 -34.25 -4.71
N ASP A 402 -0.55 -33.88 -3.79
CA ASP A 402 0.34 -34.77 -3.04
C ASP A 402 -0.41 -35.82 -2.24
N ASN A 403 -1.47 -35.44 -1.53
CA ASN A 403 -2.29 -36.35 -0.74
C ASN A 403 -3.00 -37.39 -1.62
N ALA A 404 -3.52 -36.96 -2.76
CA ALA A 404 -4.19 -37.82 -3.72
C ALA A 404 -3.20 -38.79 -4.41
N ILE A 405 -2.00 -38.29 -4.81
CA ILE A 405 -0.93 -39.13 -5.37
C ILE A 405 -0.56 -40.24 -4.40
N ALA A 406 -0.32 -39.91 -3.13
CA ALA A 406 0.09 -40.89 -2.12
C ALA A 406 -0.93 -42.01 -1.95
N ILE A 407 -2.22 -41.70 -1.97
CA ILE A 407 -3.29 -42.71 -1.85
C ILE A 407 -3.42 -43.52 -3.14
N VAL A 408 -3.47 -42.89 -4.31
CA VAL A 408 -3.64 -43.57 -5.60
C VAL A 408 -2.46 -44.52 -5.86
N GLU A 409 -1.22 -44.05 -5.69
CA GLU A 409 -0.02 -44.84 -5.91
C GLU A 409 0.11 -45.97 -4.90
N GLY A 410 -0.18 -45.72 -3.62
CA GLY A 410 -0.20 -46.74 -2.61
C GLY A 410 -1.17 -47.89 -2.93
N VAL A 411 -2.37 -47.56 -3.42
CA VAL A 411 -3.37 -48.57 -3.82
C VAL A 411 -2.91 -49.35 -5.06
N LEU A 412 -2.29 -48.68 -6.04
CA LEU A 412 -1.74 -49.32 -7.22
C LEU A 412 -0.65 -50.33 -6.87
N ILE A 413 0.30 -49.95 -6.01
CA ILE A 413 1.38 -50.83 -5.53
C ILE A 413 0.81 -52.02 -4.76
N ALA A 414 -0.10 -51.76 -3.78
CA ALA A 414 -0.72 -52.85 -2.99
C ALA A 414 -1.50 -53.81 -3.90
N ARG A 415 -2.09 -53.30 -4.98
CA ARG A 415 -2.81 -54.14 -5.94
C ARG A 415 -1.89 -54.99 -6.81
N GLN A 416 -0.73 -54.41 -7.22
CA GLN A 416 0.33 -55.17 -7.94
C GLN A 416 0.92 -56.30 -7.07
N GLN A 417 0.93 -56.10 -5.73
CA GLN A 417 1.36 -57.11 -4.77
C GLN A 417 0.30 -58.20 -4.52
N GLY A 418 -0.86 -58.16 -5.23
CA GLY A 418 -1.89 -59.17 -5.14
C GLY A 418 -3.00 -58.95 -4.09
N SER A 419 -3.02 -57.80 -3.41
CA SER A 419 -4.07 -57.49 -2.43
C SER A 419 -5.44 -57.27 -3.10
N PRO A 420 -6.56 -57.72 -2.54
CA PRO A 420 -7.88 -57.41 -3.07
C PRO A 420 -8.16 -55.92 -2.98
N LEU A 421 -8.93 -55.31 -3.94
CA LEU A 421 -9.08 -53.86 -4.07
C LEU A 421 -9.53 -53.17 -2.78
N LEU A 422 -10.56 -53.66 -2.13
CA LEU A 422 -11.05 -53.07 -0.85
C LEU A 422 -10.03 -53.26 0.28
N GLY A 423 -9.29 -54.34 0.28
CA GLY A 423 -8.19 -54.60 1.20
C GLY A 423 -7.05 -53.63 0.97
N ALA A 424 -6.64 -53.45 -0.27
CA ALA A 424 -5.60 -52.49 -0.67
C ALA A 424 -5.95 -51.05 -0.28
N ILE A 425 -7.16 -50.61 -0.57
CA ILE A 425 -7.65 -49.25 -0.21
C ILE A 425 -7.61 -49.08 1.32
N ASN A 426 -8.21 -50.02 2.08
CA ASN A 426 -8.26 -49.89 3.54
C ASN A 426 -6.86 -49.95 4.19
N TYR A 427 -5.97 -50.77 3.67
CA TYR A 427 -4.59 -50.89 4.13
C TYR A 427 -3.83 -49.57 3.94
N VAL A 428 -3.90 -49.01 2.72
CA VAL A 428 -3.19 -47.76 2.39
C VAL A 428 -3.73 -46.60 3.20
N ILE A 429 -5.04 -46.45 3.34
CA ILE A 429 -5.63 -45.36 4.11
C ILE A 429 -5.28 -45.42 5.59
N ARG A 430 -5.37 -46.63 6.22
CA ARG A 430 -5.01 -46.80 7.63
C ARG A 430 -3.54 -46.47 7.87
N ARG A 431 -2.69 -46.83 6.93
CA ARG A 431 -1.24 -46.61 7.01
C ARG A 431 -0.89 -45.14 6.81
N SER A 432 -1.55 -44.46 5.86
CA SER A 432 -1.13 -43.13 5.41
C SER A 432 -1.92 -41.97 6.03
N ALA A 433 -3.08 -42.23 6.63
CA ALA A 433 -3.98 -41.13 7.08
C ALA A 433 -3.33 -40.20 8.12
N LEU A 434 -2.69 -40.74 9.14
CA LEU A 434 -2.07 -39.93 10.21
C LEU A 434 -0.79 -39.24 9.75
N PRO A 435 0.15 -39.90 9.03
CA PRO A 435 1.32 -39.25 8.46
C PRO A 435 1.00 -38.14 7.48
N LEU A 436 0.02 -38.34 6.60
CA LEU A 436 -0.43 -37.29 5.67
C LEU A 436 -1.07 -36.11 6.41
N LEU A 437 -1.81 -36.36 7.51
CA LEU A 437 -2.32 -35.26 8.35
C LEU A 437 -1.20 -34.45 8.96
N GLY A 438 -0.24 -35.12 9.60
CA GLY A 438 0.90 -34.45 10.20
C GLY A 438 1.71 -33.64 9.19
N ALA A 439 1.99 -34.21 8.04
CA ALA A 439 2.67 -33.56 6.95
C ALA A 439 1.86 -32.36 6.39
N THR A 440 0.54 -32.49 6.32
CA THR A 440 -0.35 -31.39 5.89
C THR A 440 -0.37 -30.26 6.91
N ILE A 441 -0.49 -30.58 8.21
CA ILE A 441 -0.44 -29.57 9.28
C ILE A 441 0.90 -28.84 9.27
N ILE A 442 2.02 -29.53 9.10
CA ILE A 442 3.35 -28.91 9.00
C ILE A 442 3.44 -27.97 7.80
N ALA A 443 2.91 -28.38 6.65
CA ALA A 443 2.86 -27.51 5.48
C ALA A 443 2.03 -26.24 5.71
N ILE A 444 0.92 -26.33 6.44
CA ILE A 444 0.10 -25.19 6.84
C ILE A 444 0.85 -24.30 7.83
N LEU A 445 1.47 -24.90 8.85
CA LEU A 445 2.20 -24.16 9.89
C LEU A 445 3.42 -23.41 9.36
N ALA A 446 3.98 -23.82 8.24
CA ALA A 446 5.04 -23.07 7.57
C ALA A 446 4.59 -21.66 7.13
N PHE A 447 3.30 -21.48 6.86
CA PHE A 447 2.72 -20.18 6.52
C PHE A 447 2.06 -19.47 7.72
N ALA A 448 1.91 -20.13 8.86
CA ALA A 448 1.26 -19.57 10.03
C ALA A 448 1.94 -18.28 10.55
N PRO A 449 3.28 -18.13 10.52
CA PRO A 449 3.92 -16.88 10.92
C PRO A 449 3.39 -15.64 10.19
N ILE A 450 3.04 -15.77 8.90
CA ILE A 450 2.47 -14.70 8.09
C ILE A 450 1.04 -14.40 8.50
N GLY A 451 0.22 -15.47 8.65
CA GLY A 451 -1.18 -15.33 9.02
C GLY A 451 -1.41 -14.81 10.44
N LEU A 452 -0.40 -14.92 11.30
CA LEU A 452 -0.41 -14.49 12.70
C LEU A 452 0.36 -13.17 12.92
N SER A 453 1.06 -12.68 11.91
CA SER A 453 1.76 -11.39 11.98
C SER A 453 0.73 -10.27 12.09
N GLN A 454 1.01 -9.30 12.97
CA GLN A 454 0.09 -8.20 13.27
C GLN A 454 0.45 -6.90 12.53
N ASP A 455 1.56 -6.90 11.79
CA ASP A 455 1.98 -5.77 10.97
C ASP A 455 1.13 -5.60 9.70
N SER A 456 1.23 -4.44 9.04
CA SER A 456 0.47 -4.13 7.82
C SER A 456 0.76 -5.12 6.68
N THR A 457 1.99 -5.62 6.60
CA THR A 457 2.39 -6.61 5.60
C THR A 457 1.77 -7.99 5.90
N GLY A 458 1.69 -8.36 7.18
CA GLY A 458 0.99 -9.57 7.63
C GLY A 458 -0.51 -9.49 7.33
N GLU A 459 -1.15 -8.35 7.60
CA GLU A 459 -2.56 -8.12 7.28
C GLU A 459 -2.81 -8.23 5.77
N TYR A 460 -1.93 -7.64 4.94
CA TYR A 460 -1.96 -7.72 3.48
C TYR A 460 -1.82 -9.17 2.97
N CYS A 461 -0.94 -9.97 3.58
CA CYS A 461 -0.69 -11.35 3.16
C CYS A 461 -1.54 -12.41 3.89
N LYS A 462 -2.43 -12.03 4.80
CA LYS A 462 -3.23 -12.93 5.65
C LYS A 462 -4.05 -13.94 4.85
N SER A 463 -4.64 -13.50 3.76
CA SER A 463 -5.47 -14.35 2.88
C SER A 463 -4.67 -15.50 2.25
N LEU A 464 -3.35 -15.35 2.06
CA LEU A 464 -2.47 -16.42 1.60
C LEU A 464 -2.48 -17.60 2.58
N PHE A 465 -2.29 -17.32 3.87
CA PHE A 465 -2.35 -18.37 4.90
C PHE A 465 -3.74 -19.00 5.00
N GLN A 466 -4.82 -18.19 4.97
CA GLN A 466 -6.20 -18.68 5.10
C GLN A 466 -6.58 -19.61 3.95
N VAL A 467 -6.26 -19.23 2.72
CA VAL A 467 -6.55 -20.05 1.53
C VAL A 467 -5.76 -21.34 1.54
N LEU A 468 -4.50 -21.31 1.92
CA LEU A 468 -3.67 -22.51 2.05
C LEU A 468 -4.17 -23.45 3.16
N LEU A 469 -4.57 -22.90 4.31
CA LEU A 469 -5.19 -23.67 5.39
C LEU A 469 -6.43 -24.42 4.91
N ILE A 470 -7.36 -23.70 4.27
CA ILE A 470 -8.61 -24.29 3.75
C ILE A 470 -8.32 -25.37 2.71
N SER A 471 -7.51 -25.05 1.72
CA SER A 471 -7.26 -25.92 0.57
C SER A 471 -6.52 -27.19 0.96
N LEU A 472 -5.47 -27.09 1.79
CA LEU A 472 -4.67 -28.24 2.22
C LEU A 472 -5.46 -29.15 3.16
N MET A 473 -6.23 -28.60 4.10
CA MET A 473 -7.10 -29.42 4.97
C MET A 473 -8.19 -30.14 4.17
N LEU A 474 -8.80 -29.45 3.20
CA LEU A 474 -9.79 -30.04 2.31
C LEU A 474 -9.17 -31.16 1.43
N SER A 475 -7.92 -30.98 0.97
CA SER A 475 -7.19 -31.98 0.20
C SER A 475 -6.96 -33.25 1.02
N TRP A 476 -6.53 -33.15 2.27
CA TRP A 476 -6.38 -34.31 3.15
C TRP A 476 -7.71 -35.03 3.35
N PHE A 477 -8.78 -34.29 3.63
CA PHE A 477 -10.12 -34.86 3.81
C PHE A 477 -10.60 -35.58 2.54
N SER A 478 -10.48 -34.94 1.38
CA SER A 478 -10.91 -35.50 0.09
C SER A 478 -10.09 -36.72 -0.33
N ALA A 479 -8.78 -36.73 -0.02
CA ALA A 479 -7.92 -37.88 -0.28
C ALA A 479 -8.33 -39.14 0.50
N LEU A 480 -8.90 -38.96 1.69
CA LEU A 480 -9.38 -40.07 2.53
C LEU A 480 -10.82 -40.48 2.26
N THR A 481 -11.64 -39.62 1.64
CA THR A 481 -13.08 -39.84 1.44
C THR A 481 -13.46 -39.97 -0.02
N ILE A 482 -13.15 -38.98 -0.84
CA ILE A 482 -13.57 -38.91 -2.25
C ILE A 482 -12.68 -39.77 -3.14
N THR A 483 -11.35 -39.64 -3.01
CA THR A 483 -10.38 -40.35 -3.85
C THR A 483 -10.54 -41.89 -3.79
N PRO A 484 -10.73 -42.55 -2.63
CA PRO A 484 -10.96 -43.99 -2.57
C PRO A 484 -12.22 -44.45 -3.31
N VAL A 485 -13.27 -43.69 -3.27
CA VAL A 485 -14.52 -44.01 -3.97
C VAL A 485 -14.34 -43.87 -5.49
N LEU A 486 -13.63 -42.86 -5.95
CA LEU A 486 -13.28 -42.69 -7.35
C LEU A 486 -12.37 -43.81 -7.85
N ILE A 487 -11.38 -44.27 -7.04
CA ILE A 487 -10.54 -45.46 -7.34
C ILE A 487 -11.41 -46.69 -7.52
N LYS A 488 -12.32 -46.95 -6.58
CA LYS A 488 -13.22 -48.11 -6.63
C LYS A 488 -14.09 -48.09 -7.90
N TRP A 489 -14.58 -46.90 -8.26
CA TRP A 489 -15.58 -46.75 -9.32
C TRP A 489 -14.99 -46.75 -10.72
N TRP A 490 -13.80 -46.16 -10.93
CA TRP A 490 -13.24 -45.92 -12.26
C TRP A 490 -11.99 -46.71 -12.59
N LEU A 491 -11.08 -46.95 -11.62
CA LEU A 491 -9.79 -47.56 -11.93
C LEU A 491 -9.91 -49.05 -12.19
N PHE A 492 -10.86 -49.72 -11.53
CA PHE A 492 -11.01 -51.18 -11.52
C PHE A 492 -12.38 -51.69 -11.98
N LYS A 493 -13.19 -50.91 -12.64
CA LYS A 493 -14.54 -51.26 -13.08
C LYS A 493 -14.58 -52.50 -14.00
N ASN A 494 -13.49 -52.79 -14.76
CA ASN A 494 -13.36 -53.86 -15.71
C ASN A 494 -12.10 -54.72 -15.52
N ALA A 495 -11.49 -54.71 -14.32
CA ALA A 495 -10.33 -55.54 -14.09
C ALA A 495 -10.76 -57.03 -13.92
N PRO A 496 -10.19 -57.98 -14.68
CA PRO A 496 -10.48 -59.41 -14.47
C PRO A 496 -10.12 -59.83 -13.03
N SER A 497 -10.93 -60.73 -12.50
CA SER A 497 -10.73 -61.32 -11.18
C SER A 497 -9.29 -61.85 -11.08
N ALA A 498 -8.66 -61.70 -9.92
CA ALA A 498 -7.26 -61.98 -9.58
C ALA A 498 -6.79 -63.44 -9.75
N ALA A 499 -7.23 -64.12 -10.79
CA ALA A 499 -6.91 -65.52 -11.04
C ALA A 499 -5.75 -65.75 -12.03
N ALA A 500 -5.13 -64.67 -12.54
CA ALA A 500 -3.95 -64.78 -13.39
C ALA A 500 -2.83 -63.92 -12.80
N ALA A 501 -2.29 -64.28 -11.67
CA ALA A 501 -1.05 -63.71 -11.12
C ALA A 501 0.13 -64.34 -11.85
N GLU A 502 0.54 -63.71 -12.94
CA GLU A 502 1.92 -63.79 -13.36
C GLU A 502 2.85 -63.34 -12.23
N GLU A 503 4.02 -64.03 -12.12
CA GLU A 503 5.09 -63.81 -11.13
C GLU A 503 5.18 -62.34 -10.61
N LYS A 504 5.29 -62.21 -9.28
CA LYS A 504 5.56 -60.96 -8.57
C LYS A 504 6.68 -60.18 -9.24
N ALA A 505 6.36 -59.41 -10.25
CA ALA A 505 7.30 -58.51 -10.89
C ALA A 505 7.68 -57.43 -9.91
N ASP A 506 8.95 -57.35 -9.54
CA ASP A 506 9.46 -56.28 -8.71
C ASP A 506 9.27 -54.94 -9.45
N PRO A 507 8.45 -53.99 -8.97
CA PRO A 507 8.13 -52.75 -9.64
C PRO A 507 9.34 -51.84 -9.81
N TYR A 508 10.49 -52.14 -9.18
CA TYR A 508 11.68 -51.31 -9.15
C TYR A 508 12.86 -51.84 -9.99
N ARG A 509 12.63 -52.67 -11.01
CA ARG A 509 13.67 -53.30 -11.86
C ARG A 509 14.27 -52.40 -12.93
N GLY A 510 13.83 -51.16 -13.11
CA GLY A 510 14.31 -50.23 -14.15
C GLY A 510 15.79 -49.83 -13.98
N SER A 511 16.47 -49.49 -15.08
CA SER A 511 17.87 -49.01 -15.07
C SER A 511 18.04 -47.74 -14.21
N PHE A 512 17.04 -46.87 -14.20
CA PHE A 512 17.00 -45.66 -13.37
C PHE A 512 17.02 -46.00 -11.85
N TYR A 513 16.20 -46.95 -11.40
CA TYR A 513 16.18 -47.39 -10.00
C TYR A 513 17.48 -48.04 -9.57
N ARG A 514 18.09 -48.85 -10.45
CA ARG A 514 19.40 -49.48 -10.22
C ARG A 514 20.52 -48.44 -10.09
N GLY A 515 20.55 -47.46 -10.95
CA GLY A 515 21.51 -46.35 -10.86
C GLY A 515 21.37 -45.57 -9.55
N TYR A 516 20.14 -45.22 -9.15
CA TYR A 516 19.87 -44.56 -7.88
C TYR A 516 20.32 -45.40 -6.67
N GLN A 517 19.97 -46.67 -6.63
CA GLN A 517 20.39 -47.60 -5.53
C GLN A 517 21.92 -47.72 -5.45
N GLN A 518 22.62 -47.74 -6.59
CA GLN A 518 24.07 -47.80 -6.62
C GLN A 518 24.68 -46.52 -6.08
N THR A 519 24.16 -45.33 -6.51
CA THR A 519 24.59 -44.04 -5.97
C THR A 519 24.36 -43.96 -4.46
N LEU A 520 23.19 -44.34 -3.98
CA LEU A 520 22.87 -44.32 -2.56
C LEU A 520 23.78 -45.25 -1.74
N ARG A 521 24.11 -46.41 -2.28
CA ARG A 521 25.08 -47.34 -1.64
C ARG A 521 26.46 -46.72 -1.47
N ILE A 522 26.95 -46.01 -2.50
CA ILE A 522 28.24 -45.30 -2.45
C ILE A 522 28.22 -44.19 -1.39
N LEU A 523 27.15 -43.37 -1.36
CA LEU A 523 27.00 -42.29 -0.37
C LEU A 523 26.88 -42.79 1.06
N LEU A 524 26.19 -43.94 1.29
CA LEU A 524 26.09 -44.59 2.58
C LEU A 524 27.42 -45.23 3.04
N GLN A 525 28.33 -45.59 2.12
CA GLN A 525 29.68 -46.03 2.43
C GLN A 525 30.60 -44.90 2.83
N GLN A 526 30.46 -43.72 2.20
CA GLN A 526 31.29 -42.54 2.44
C GLN A 526 30.54 -41.42 3.15
N LYS A 527 29.92 -41.74 4.28
CA LYS A 527 29.04 -40.81 5.04
C LYS A 527 29.72 -39.48 5.36
N THR A 528 30.94 -39.51 5.86
CA THR A 528 31.70 -38.33 6.28
C THR A 528 32.00 -37.41 5.08
N LEU A 529 32.44 -37.97 3.96
CA LEU A 529 32.72 -37.22 2.75
C LEU A 529 31.43 -36.56 2.23
N THR A 530 30.32 -37.27 2.25
CA THR A 530 29.02 -36.74 1.82
C THR A 530 28.58 -35.54 2.67
N LEU A 531 28.71 -35.64 4.00
CA LEU A 531 28.35 -34.54 4.89
C LEU A 531 29.29 -33.33 4.76
N VAL A 532 30.59 -33.55 4.61
CA VAL A 532 31.57 -32.47 4.37
C VAL A 532 31.30 -31.77 3.04
N LEU A 533 30.99 -32.51 1.99
CA LEU A 533 30.64 -31.94 0.67
C LEU A 533 29.36 -31.11 0.78
N MET A 534 28.33 -31.59 1.49
CA MET A 534 27.10 -30.84 1.71
C MET A 534 27.34 -29.56 2.53
N GLY A 535 28.16 -29.63 3.57
CA GLY A 535 28.60 -28.47 4.34
C GLY A 535 29.35 -27.45 3.50
N ALA A 536 30.23 -27.90 2.63
CA ALA A 536 30.96 -27.02 1.70
C ALA A 536 30.03 -26.36 0.66
N LEU A 537 29.07 -27.12 0.09
CA LEU A 537 28.07 -26.58 -0.83
C LEU A 537 27.15 -25.56 -0.13
N LEU A 538 26.73 -25.83 1.10
CA LEU A 538 25.93 -24.90 1.90
C LEU A 538 26.72 -23.62 2.20
N ALA A 539 27.98 -23.73 2.61
CA ALA A 539 28.83 -22.58 2.85
C ALA A 539 29.03 -21.75 1.57
N GLY A 540 29.22 -22.43 0.44
CA GLY A 540 29.27 -21.78 -0.88
C GLY A 540 27.95 -21.09 -1.26
N ALA A 541 26.81 -21.69 -0.94
CA ALA A 541 25.50 -21.09 -1.17
C ALA A 541 25.27 -19.84 -0.29
N ILE A 542 25.64 -19.90 0.99
CA ILE A 542 25.57 -18.74 1.91
C ILE A 542 26.48 -17.61 1.41
N TRP A 543 27.69 -17.94 1.00
CA TRP A 543 28.60 -16.95 0.43
C TRP A 543 28.06 -16.38 -0.89
N GLY A 544 27.53 -17.21 -1.79
CA GLY A 544 26.88 -16.78 -3.03
C GLY A 544 25.64 -15.92 -2.81
N PHE A 545 24.92 -16.11 -1.69
CA PHE A 545 23.75 -15.32 -1.35
C PHE A 545 24.08 -13.85 -1.09
N THR A 546 25.30 -13.54 -0.67
CA THR A 546 25.77 -12.16 -0.50
C THR A 546 25.78 -11.35 -1.81
N PHE A 547 25.78 -12.01 -2.95
CA PHE A 547 25.70 -11.37 -4.28
C PHE A 547 24.27 -11.28 -4.81
N VAL A 548 23.30 -11.83 -4.10
CA VAL A 548 21.87 -11.75 -4.48
C VAL A 548 21.35 -10.36 -4.16
N ARG A 549 20.77 -9.72 -5.17
CA ARG A 549 20.15 -8.39 -5.03
C ARG A 549 18.98 -8.43 -4.06
N GLN A 550 18.86 -7.39 -3.24
CA GLN A 550 17.79 -7.27 -2.24
C GLN A 550 16.78 -6.22 -2.70
N ASN A 551 15.49 -6.48 -2.46
CA ASN A 551 14.41 -5.51 -2.66
C ASN A 551 13.29 -5.81 -1.65
N PHE A 552 12.49 -4.82 -1.26
CA PHE A 552 11.37 -5.08 -0.36
C PHE A 552 10.16 -5.61 -1.15
N PHE A 553 9.52 -4.76 -1.94
CA PHE A 553 8.48 -5.12 -2.89
C PHE A 553 8.85 -4.68 -4.32
N PRO A 554 8.39 -5.37 -5.36
CA PRO A 554 8.61 -4.96 -6.74
C PRO A 554 7.64 -3.83 -7.13
N SER A 555 7.98 -3.11 -8.23
CA SER A 555 7.07 -2.17 -8.87
C SER A 555 5.87 -2.88 -9.49
N SER A 556 4.70 -2.24 -9.47
CA SER A 556 3.48 -2.74 -10.10
C SER A 556 3.61 -2.84 -11.62
N ASN A 557 2.84 -3.75 -12.21
CA ASN A 557 2.66 -3.86 -13.67
C ASN A 557 1.69 -2.82 -14.23
N THR A 558 1.01 -2.06 -13.39
CA THR A 558 0.08 -1.02 -13.82
C THR A 558 0.85 0.01 -14.66
N PRO A 559 0.38 0.36 -15.87
CA PRO A 559 1.09 1.27 -16.75
C PRO A 559 0.93 2.74 -16.35
N ILE A 560 1.20 3.03 -15.10
CA ILE A 560 1.12 4.38 -14.48
C ILE A 560 2.45 4.69 -13.82
N PHE A 561 2.91 5.92 -14.02
CA PHE A 561 4.05 6.48 -13.29
C PHE A 561 3.78 7.92 -12.88
N PHE A 562 4.55 8.41 -11.91
CA PHE A 562 4.46 9.75 -11.36
C PHE A 562 5.72 10.52 -11.66
N VAL A 563 5.56 11.82 -11.89
CA VAL A 563 6.66 12.78 -11.95
C VAL A 563 6.42 13.80 -10.83
N ASP A 564 7.18 13.68 -9.75
CA ASP A 564 7.17 14.61 -8.64
C ASP A 564 8.11 15.78 -8.94
N LEU A 565 7.61 16.99 -8.81
CA LEU A 565 8.32 18.24 -9.12
C LEU A 565 8.41 19.07 -7.86
N TRP A 566 9.62 19.36 -7.43
CA TRP A 566 9.91 20.22 -6.29
C TRP A 566 10.70 21.47 -6.72
N LEU A 567 10.10 22.63 -6.49
CA LEU A 567 10.78 23.91 -6.65
C LEU A 567 11.34 24.38 -5.30
N PRO A 568 12.21 25.40 -5.28
CA PRO A 568 12.61 26.02 -4.03
C PRO A 568 11.41 26.50 -3.22
N TYR A 569 11.45 26.30 -1.90
CA TYR A 569 10.38 26.78 -1.01
C TYR A 569 10.21 28.29 -1.13
N GLY A 570 8.98 28.75 -1.10
CA GLY A 570 8.62 30.14 -1.34
C GLY A 570 8.26 30.44 -2.80
N THR A 571 8.31 29.44 -3.69
CA THR A 571 7.78 29.59 -5.05
C THR A 571 6.25 29.70 -4.99
N ASP A 572 5.71 30.68 -5.71
CA ASP A 572 4.27 30.90 -5.84
C ASP A 572 3.60 29.74 -6.60
N ILE A 573 2.37 29.37 -6.20
CA ILE A 573 1.64 28.26 -6.79
C ILE A 573 1.34 28.49 -8.28
N ASN A 574 1.13 29.71 -8.71
CA ASN A 574 0.88 30.02 -10.13
C ASN A 574 2.15 29.88 -10.99
N ALA A 575 3.33 30.17 -10.41
CA ALA A 575 4.61 29.89 -11.06
C ALA A 575 4.86 28.36 -11.17
N THR A 576 4.52 27.62 -10.12
CA THR A 576 4.57 26.16 -10.12
C THR A 576 3.61 25.59 -11.17
N GLU A 577 2.38 26.14 -11.26
CA GLU A 577 1.38 25.73 -12.25
C GLU A 577 1.88 25.92 -13.68
N LYS A 578 2.40 27.09 -13.99
CA LYS A 578 2.92 27.41 -15.34
C LYS A 578 3.98 26.41 -15.78
N MET A 579 4.95 26.16 -14.92
CA MET A 579 6.01 25.19 -15.18
C MET A 579 5.46 23.77 -15.35
N THR A 580 4.56 23.35 -14.45
CA THR A 580 3.96 22.02 -14.51
C THR A 580 3.19 21.81 -15.81
N ARG A 581 2.47 22.82 -16.27
CA ARG A 581 1.74 22.78 -17.54
C ARG A 581 2.66 22.63 -18.75
N ASP A 582 3.82 23.27 -18.75
CA ASP A 582 4.80 23.13 -19.82
C ASP A 582 5.41 21.72 -19.85
N ILE A 583 5.73 21.16 -18.69
CA ILE A 583 6.21 19.78 -18.55
C ILE A 583 5.12 18.78 -18.99
N GLU A 584 3.89 18.94 -18.51
CA GLU A 584 2.76 18.09 -18.86
C GLU A 584 2.52 18.03 -20.36
N ARG A 585 2.58 19.20 -21.05
CA ARG A 585 2.44 19.25 -22.52
C ARG A 585 3.56 18.49 -23.23
N SER A 586 4.79 18.55 -22.71
CA SER A 586 5.90 17.78 -23.25
C SER A 586 5.68 16.28 -23.12
N ILE A 587 5.08 15.84 -22.01
CA ILE A 587 4.76 14.44 -21.73
C ILE A 587 3.58 13.96 -22.58
N ALA A 588 2.51 14.74 -22.66
CA ALA A 588 1.29 14.37 -23.39
C ALA A 588 1.53 14.14 -24.90
N GLY A 589 2.58 14.75 -25.45
CA GLY A 589 3.00 14.53 -26.85
C GLY A 589 3.81 13.25 -27.11
N GLN A 590 4.15 12.48 -26.08
CA GLN A 590 4.97 11.26 -26.23
C GLN A 590 4.13 10.04 -26.67
N PRO A 591 4.71 9.16 -27.50
CA PRO A 591 4.03 7.93 -27.93
C PRO A 591 3.65 7.05 -26.74
N GLY A 592 2.42 6.52 -26.75
CA GLY A 592 1.91 5.60 -25.73
C GLY A 592 1.34 6.30 -24.48
N VAL A 593 1.41 7.62 -24.36
CA VAL A 593 0.73 8.37 -23.29
C VAL A 593 -0.76 8.46 -23.60
N VAL A 594 -1.59 7.94 -22.70
CA VAL A 594 -3.05 7.92 -22.85
C VAL A 594 -3.69 9.13 -22.19
N THR A 595 -3.31 9.41 -20.94
CA THR A 595 -3.88 10.50 -20.15
C THR A 595 -2.84 11.00 -19.16
N THR A 596 -2.80 12.30 -18.97
CA THR A 596 -2.05 12.96 -17.88
C THR A 596 -3.02 13.66 -16.96
N VAL A 597 -2.76 13.58 -15.65
CA VAL A 597 -3.45 14.38 -14.63
C VAL A 597 -2.38 15.00 -13.74
N SER A 598 -2.39 16.32 -13.67
CA SER A 598 -1.44 17.06 -12.86
C SER A 598 -2.13 17.68 -11.65
N THR A 599 -1.47 17.57 -10.50
CA THR A 599 -1.89 18.22 -9.27
C THR A 599 -0.80 19.18 -8.82
N ILE A 600 -1.14 20.42 -8.60
CA ILE A 600 -0.23 21.49 -8.21
C ILE A 600 -0.63 21.95 -6.81
N GLY A 601 0.35 22.13 -5.93
CA GLY A 601 0.13 22.52 -4.54
C GLY A 601 -0.05 21.34 -3.57
N GLN A 602 -0.33 20.13 -4.06
CA GLN A 602 -0.44 18.91 -3.26
C GLN A 602 -0.37 17.67 -4.14
N GLY A 603 -0.28 16.48 -3.53
CA GLY A 603 -0.46 15.21 -4.24
C GLY A 603 -1.92 14.93 -4.58
N SER A 604 -2.18 13.96 -5.44
CA SER A 604 -3.52 13.53 -5.82
C SER A 604 -4.28 12.86 -4.67
N MET A 605 -5.59 12.72 -4.83
CA MET A 605 -6.38 11.82 -3.99
C MET A 605 -5.84 10.39 -4.09
N ARG A 606 -5.98 9.61 -3.01
CA ARG A 606 -5.59 8.20 -3.00
C ARG A 606 -6.53 7.39 -3.89
N PHE A 607 -6.09 7.07 -5.09
CA PHE A 607 -6.88 6.28 -6.05
C PHE A 607 -6.49 4.80 -6.05
N ILE A 608 -5.35 4.45 -5.46
CA ILE A 608 -4.91 3.08 -5.23
C ILE A 608 -4.37 2.96 -3.79
N LEU A 609 -4.52 1.78 -3.19
CA LEU A 609 -4.24 1.56 -1.77
C LEU A 609 -2.78 1.86 -1.39
N THR A 610 -1.84 1.51 -2.25
CA THR A 610 -0.39 1.69 -2.02
C THR A 610 0.12 3.10 -2.35
N TYR A 611 -0.72 3.98 -2.91
CA TYR A 611 -0.37 5.36 -3.19
C TYR A 611 -0.67 6.26 -1.99
N SER A 612 0.26 7.16 -1.66
CA SER A 612 0.07 8.23 -0.69
C SER A 612 0.40 9.57 -1.35
N GLY A 613 -0.58 10.46 -1.43
CA GLY A 613 -0.39 11.81 -1.96
C GLY A 613 0.45 12.67 -1.03
N GLN A 614 1.32 13.52 -1.61
CA GLN A 614 2.07 14.52 -0.86
C GLN A 614 1.11 15.55 -0.24
N ARG A 615 1.54 16.10 0.89
CA ARG A 615 0.83 17.14 1.61
C ARG A 615 0.85 18.47 0.84
N GLN A 616 0.19 19.48 1.36
CA GLN A 616 0.08 20.77 0.72
C GLN A 616 1.38 21.56 0.79
N TYR A 617 1.95 21.86 -0.39
CA TYR A 617 3.13 22.71 -0.58
C TYR A 617 2.99 23.49 -1.89
N SER A 618 2.96 24.82 -1.86
CA SER A 618 2.80 25.68 -3.05
C SER A 618 3.88 25.46 -4.12
N ASN A 619 5.06 25.00 -3.71
CA ASN A 619 6.23 24.73 -4.55
C ASN A 619 6.32 23.27 -5.02
N TYR A 620 5.27 22.47 -4.83
CA TYR A 620 5.21 21.08 -5.25
C TYR A 620 4.15 20.87 -6.33
N ALA A 621 4.46 20.01 -7.28
CA ALA A 621 3.49 19.48 -8.21
C ALA A 621 3.77 18.01 -8.53
N GLN A 622 2.74 17.28 -8.88
CA GLN A 622 2.83 15.90 -9.33
C GLN A 622 2.10 15.75 -10.67
N ILE A 623 2.76 15.15 -11.64
CA ILE A 623 2.16 14.74 -12.89
C ILE A 623 1.98 13.23 -12.87
N MET A 624 0.75 12.78 -12.91
CA MET A 624 0.40 11.37 -13.02
C MET A 624 0.22 11.05 -14.51
N VAL A 625 0.90 10.04 -15.00
CA VAL A 625 0.91 9.66 -16.41
C VAL A 625 0.41 8.23 -16.56
N ARG A 626 -0.65 8.03 -17.33
CA ARG A 626 -1.16 6.73 -17.73
C ARG A 626 -0.66 6.41 -19.14
N MET A 627 -0.01 5.26 -19.28
CA MET A 627 0.48 4.72 -20.54
C MET A 627 -0.48 3.64 -21.09
N ASP A 628 -0.36 3.33 -22.35
CA ASP A 628 -1.02 2.17 -22.97
C ASP A 628 -0.34 0.83 -22.61
N ASP A 629 1.00 0.84 -22.47
CA ASP A 629 1.80 -0.33 -22.07
C ASP A 629 2.93 0.13 -21.12
N GLN A 630 3.23 -0.68 -20.11
CA GLN A 630 4.32 -0.44 -19.17
C GLN A 630 5.71 -0.34 -19.84
N ARG A 631 5.89 -0.95 -21.02
CA ARG A 631 7.18 -0.89 -21.77
C ARG A 631 7.49 0.52 -22.26
N GLY A 632 6.46 1.35 -22.45
CA GLY A 632 6.60 2.75 -22.85
C GLY A 632 7.09 3.66 -21.72
N ILE A 633 7.04 3.23 -20.44
CA ILE A 633 7.39 4.08 -19.30
C ILE A 633 8.85 4.53 -19.36
N ALA A 634 9.82 3.61 -19.54
CA ALA A 634 11.23 3.95 -19.50
C ALA A 634 11.68 4.96 -20.58
N PRO A 635 11.25 4.86 -21.86
CA PRO A 635 11.53 5.88 -22.87
C PRO A 635 10.95 7.26 -22.51
N VAL A 636 9.71 7.29 -21.99
CA VAL A 636 9.05 8.55 -21.62
C VAL A 636 9.71 9.16 -20.38
N THR A 637 10.04 8.35 -19.36
CA THR A 637 10.81 8.80 -18.18
C THR A 637 12.12 9.48 -18.61
N ARG A 638 12.90 8.86 -19.49
CA ARG A 638 14.16 9.43 -19.99
C ARG A 638 13.91 10.77 -20.70
N HIS A 639 12.88 10.84 -21.55
CA HIS A 639 12.51 12.09 -22.20
C HIS A 639 12.18 13.18 -21.18
N VAL A 640 11.42 12.86 -20.15
CA VAL A 640 11.00 13.81 -19.10
C VAL A 640 12.21 14.34 -18.32
N GLU A 641 13.08 13.44 -17.86
CA GLU A 641 14.30 13.81 -17.13
C GLU A 641 15.21 14.71 -17.98
N ASP A 642 15.47 14.32 -19.23
CA ASP A 642 16.28 15.12 -20.17
C ASP A 642 15.64 16.47 -20.51
N TRP A 643 14.32 16.52 -20.61
CA TRP A 643 13.62 17.74 -20.95
C TRP A 643 13.62 18.72 -19.78
N ILE A 644 13.36 18.24 -18.55
CA ILE A 644 13.39 19.06 -17.33
C ILE A 644 14.81 19.56 -17.08
N ALA A 645 15.82 18.72 -17.17
CA ALA A 645 17.21 19.13 -16.98
C ALA A 645 17.66 20.25 -17.91
N ARG A 646 17.13 20.29 -19.14
CA ARG A 646 17.45 21.35 -20.12
C ARG A 646 16.67 22.63 -19.94
N ASN A 647 15.38 22.54 -19.59
CA ASN A 647 14.47 23.70 -19.57
C ASN A 647 14.26 24.29 -18.18
N TYR A 648 14.32 23.45 -17.14
CA TYR A 648 14.05 23.83 -15.74
C TYR A 648 15.09 23.22 -14.79
N PRO A 649 16.39 23.57 -14.91
CA PRO A 649 17.45 22.97 -14.08
C PRO A 649 17.33 23.25 -12.58
N GLN A 650 16.51 24.23 -12.18
CA GLN A 650 16.23 24.53 -10.78
C GLN A 650 15.20 23.59 -10.13
N VAL A 651 14.52 22.77 -10.92
CA VAL A 651 13.51 21.83 -10.44
C VAL A 651 14.17 20.55 -10.01
N ASN A 652 13.87 20.11 -8.80
CA ASN A 652 14.22 18.78 -8.35
C ASN A 652 13.07 17.85 -8.76
N ALA A 653 13.26 17.09 -9.83
CA ALA A 653 12.28 16.17 -10.38
C ALA A 653 12.64 14.74 -10.03
N SER A 654 11.66 13.93 -9.65
CA SER A 654 11.82 12.49 -9.51
C SER A 654 10.69 11.75 -10.20
N THR A 655 11.04 10.63 -10.81
CA THR A 655 10.06 9.76 -11.46
C THR A 655 9.87 8.50 -10.63
N LYS A 656 8.61 8.15 -10.35
CA LYS A 656 8.24 7.01 -9.49
C LYS A 656 7.23 6.12 -10.17
N ARG A 657 7.31 4.82 -9.89
CA ARG A 657 6.30 3.84 -10.28
C ARG A 657 5.44 3.47 -9.08
N ILE A 658 4.23 2.98 -9.34
CA ILE A 658 3.41 2.35 -8.29
C ILE A 658 4.15 1.11 -7.78
N MET A 659 4.26 0.99 -6.47
CA MET A 659 4.85 -0.17 -5.81
C MET A 659 3.76 -1.12 -5.30
N PHE A 660 4.06 -2.40 -5.22
CA PHE A 660 3.21 -3.35 -4.50
C PHE A 660 3.51 -3.25 -2.99
N GLY A 661 2.46 -3.35 -2.17
CA GLY A 661 2.61 -3.31 -0.72
C GLY A 661 2.84 -1.90 -0.14
N PRO A 662 2.99 -1.79 1.19
CA PRO A 662 3.20 -0.52 1.87
C PRO A 662 4.49 0.16 1.40
N SER A 663 4.40 1.44 1.05
CA SER A 663 5.54 2.26 0.63
C SER A 663 5.54 3.59 1.39
N GLY A 664 6.74 4.13 1.66
CA GLY A 664 6.94 5.47 2.24
C GLY A 664 6.92 6.57 1.19
N ASP A 665 7.22 7.79 1.61
CA ASP A 665 7.33 8.97 0.72
C ASP A 665 8.51 8.82 -0.25
N SER A 666 9.58 8.15 0.18
CA SER A 666 10.74 7.79 -0.62
C SER A 666 11.25 6.41 -0.24
N ALA A 667 11.88 5.70 -1.17
CA ALA A 667 12.41 4.37 -0.93
C ALA A 667 13.58 4.38 0.07
N ILE A 668 14.39 5.46 0.07
CA ILE A 668 15.52 5.63 0.98
C ILE A 668 15.33 6.91 1.77
N GLU A 669 15.22 6.78 3.08
CA GLU A 669 15.09 7.88 4.02
C GLU A 669 16.16 7.78 5.10
N VAL A 670 16.89 8.86 5.32
CA VAL A 670 17.86 9.01 6.39
C VAL A 670 17.36 10.07 7.35
N ARG A 671 16.85 9.68 8.50
CA ARG A 671 16.26 10.55 9.52
C ARG A 671 17.31 10.93 10.53
N ILE A 672 17.62 12.21 10.62
CA ILE A 672 18.57 12.78 11.58
C ILE A 672 17.77 13.44 12.68
N LYS A 673 17.83 12.93 13.89
CA LYS A 673 17.13 13.46 15.07
C LYS A 673 18.09 14.25 15.93
N GLY A 674 17.66 15.43 16.40
CA GLY A 674 18.46 16.26 17.28
C GLY A 674 17.78 17.59 17.66
N PRO A 675 18.31 18.35 18.62
CA PRO A 675 17.65 19.54 19.14
C PRO A 675 17.84 20.79 18.28
N ASP A 676 19.03 20.99 17.68
CA ASP A 676 19.40 22.24 17.03
C ASP A 676 19.25 22.19 15.52
N PRO A 677 18.46 23.12 14.90
CA PRO A 677 18.20 23.14 13.48
C PRO A 677 19.46 23.29 12.60
N ASP A 678 20.42 24.14 13.01
CA ASP A 678 21.61 24.40 12.20
C ASP A 678 22.53 23.16 12.11
N THR A 679 22.67 22.47 13.23
CA THR A 679 23.42 21.20 13.28
C THR A 679 22.71 20.12 12.47
N LEU A 680 21.37 20.03 12.53
CA LEU A 680 20.59 19.08 11.70
C LEU A 680 20.82 19.37 10.22
N ARG A 681 20.78 20.62 9.79
CA ARG A 681 21.03 20.98 8.38
C ARG A 681 22.47 20.66 7.94
N ALA A 682 23.46 20.90 8.81
CA ALA A 682 24.86 20.60 8.51
C ALA A 682 25.07 19.08 8.32
N LEU A 683 24.47 18.25 9.19
CA LEU A 683 24.52 16.80 9.06
C LEU A 683 23.75 16.31 7.84
N ALA A 684 22.59 16.89 7.57
CA ALA A 684 21.78 16.56 6.39
C ALA A 684 22.51 16.87 5.08
N SER A 685 23.27 17.96 5.02
CA SER A 685 24.12 18.27 3.87
C SER A 685 25.16 17.17 3.64
N GLN A 686 25.87 16.72 4.70
CA GLN A 686 26.87 15.65 4.60
C GLN A 686 26.23 14.33 4.12
N VAL A 687 25.05 13.99 4.67
CA VAL A 687 24.30 12.80 4.24
C VAL A 687 23.85 12.95 2.78
N GLY A 688 23.35 14.12 2.40
CA GLY A 688 22.94 14.43 1.04
C GLY A 688 24.09 14.29 0.04
N ASP A 689 25.28 14.78 0.38
CA ASP A 689 26.49 14.64 -0.47
C ASP A 689 26.88 13.17 -0.68
N ILE A 690 26.74 12.34 0.37
CA ILE A 690 27.02 10.89 0.27
C ILE A 690 26.01 10.21 -0.65
N LEU A 691 24.71 10.53 -0.52
CA LEU A 691 23.66 9.98 -1.36
C LEU A 691 23.79 10.45 -2.80
N ALA A 692 24.00 11.73 -3.03
CA ALA A 692 24.15 12.31 -4.38
C ALA A 692 25.41 11.82 -5.12
N ALA A 693 26.41 11.34 -4.40
CA ALA A 693 27.61 10.74 -4.98
C ALA A 693 27.36 9.34 -5.57
N ASP A 694 26.26 8.67 -5.24
CA ASP A 694 25.91 7.38 -5.82
C ASP A 694 25.15 7.59 -7.16
N PRO A 695 25.68 7.04 -8.28
CA PRO A 695 25.10 7.29 -9.61
C PRO A 695 23.72 6.65 -9.84
N ALA A 696 23.27 5.82 -8.91
CA ALA A 696 21.97 5.14 -9.00
C ALA A 696 20.85 5.86 -8.24
N THR A 697 21.18 6.90 -7.46
CA THR A 697 20.20 7.73 -6.76
C THR A 697 19.59 8.77 -7.69
N ASP A 698 18.30 9.02 -7.49
CA ASP A 698 17.57 10.09 -8.16
C ASP A 698 17.10 11.12 -7.13
N SER A 699 17.18 12.42 -7.45
CA SER A 699 16.47 13.47 -6.71
C SER A 699 16.72 13.48 -5.19
N VAL A 700 17.99 13.67 -4.78
CA VAL A 700 18.32 13.82 -3.34
C VAL A 700 17.76 15.14 -2.81
N ARG A 701 16.92 15.07 -1.77
CA ARG A 701 16.28 16.23 -1.14
C ARG A 701 16.15 16.04 0.37
N ASN A 702 15.89 17.11 1.09
CA ASN A 702 15.53 17.05 2.50
C ASN A 702 14.10 17.59 2.72
N ASP A 703 13.42 17.08 3.73
CA ASP A 703 12.02 17.39 4.04
C ASP A 703 11.81 18.77 4.68
N TRP A 704 12.86 19.43 5.21
CA TRP A 704 12.82 20.80 5.69
C TRP A 704 12.97 21.84 4.56
N GLN A 705 13.36 21.40 3.37
CA GLN A 705 13.60 22.24 2.19
C GLN A 705 14.61 23.36 2.46
N ASN A 706 14.65 24.39 1.62
CA ASN A 706 15.51 25.55 1.82
C ASN A 706 14.87 26.55 2.81
N ARG A 707 15.71 27.32 3.49
CA ARG A 707 15.22 28.45 4.28
C ARG A 707 14.52 29.47 3.40
N SER A 708 13.47 30.10 3.92
CA SER A 708 12.71 31.15 3.28
C SER A 708 13.11 32.52 3.78
N LYS A 709 12.90 33.52 2.93
CA LYS A 709 13.09 34.92 3.31
C LYS A 709 11.84 35.42 4.00
N VAL A 710 12.02 36.18 5.07
CA VAL A 710 10.96 36.89 5.76
C VAL A 710 11.34 38.36 5.91
N ILE A 711 10.40 39.25 5.58
CA ILE A 711 10.54 40.70 5.81
C ILE A 711 9.89 41.02 7.16
N ARG A 712 10.67 41.50 8.11
CA ARG A 712 10.20 41.88 9.43
C ARG A 712 10.21 43.39 9.61
N PRO A 713 9.00 44.06 9.59
CA PRO A 713 8.92 45.45 10.04
C PRO A 713 9.31 45.52 11.54
N GLN A 714 10.31 46.29 11.87
CA GLN A 714 10.79 46.41 13.25
C GLN A 714 9.93 47.47 13.99
N TYR A 715 8.78 47.01 14.56
CA TYR A 715 7.86 47.87 15.30
C TYR A 715 8.53 48.50 16.53
N SER A 716 8.32 49.82 16.69
CA SER A 716 8.74 50.57 17.86
C SER A 716 7.56 50.83 18.82
N PRO A 717 7.48 50.12 19.97
CA PRO A 717 6.38 50.32 20.91
C PRO A 717 6.29 51.76 21.45
N ALA A 718 7.39 52.48 21.50
CA ALA A 718 7.42 53.88 21.96
C ALA A 718 6.73 54.80 20.94
N LEU A 719 7.11 54.72 19.67
CA LEU A 719 6.50 55.47 18.56
C LEU A 719 5.04 55.06 18.37
N GLY A 720 4.73 53.77 18.45
CA GLY A 720 3.36 53.26 18.34
C GLY A 720 2.45 53.83 19.42
N ARG A 721 2.88 53.86 20.68
CA ARG A 721 2.12 54.48 21.76
C ARG A 721 1.91 55.95 21.57
N GLU A 722 2.94 56.71 21.14
CA GLU A 722 2.84 58.11 20.87
C GLU A 722 1.85 58.44 19.74
N LEU A 723 1.84 57.59 18.69
CA LEU A 723 1.00 57.79 17.52
C LEU A 723 -0.34 57.04 17.61
N GLY A 724 -0.57 56.29 18.68
CA GLY A 724 -1.80 55.55 18.91
C GLY A 724 -2.01 54.40 17.90
N VAL A 725 -0.94 53.67 17.56
CA VAL A 725 -0.91 52.51 16.66
C VAL A 725 -0.32 51.35 17.43
N ASP A 726 -1.03 50.27 17.51
CA ASP A 726 -0.52 49.02 18.10
C ASP A 726 -0.07 48.00 17.03
N LYS A 727 0.47 46.89 17.49
CA LYS A 727 0.95 45.83 16.59
C LYS A 727 -0.19 45.27 15.75
N GLN A 728 -1.39 45.11 16.31
CA GLN A 728 -2.54 44.56 15.60
C GLN A 728 -3.01 45.47 14.44
N ASP A 729 -2.90 46.80 14.63
CA ASP A 729 -3.21 47.75 13.60
C ASP A 729 -2.25 47.65 12.41
N ILE A 730 -0.97 47.38 12.70
CA ILE A 730 0.07 47.12 11.68
C ILE A 730 -0.21 45.81 10.94
N ASP A 731 -0.47 44.73 11.67
CA ASP A 731 -0.74 43.42 11.10
C ASP A 731 -1.97 43.49 10.15
N ASN A 732 -3.06 44.12 10.60
CA ASN A 732 -4.27 44.32 9.78
C ASN A 732 -3.99 45.16 8.53
N ALA A 733 -3.17 46.22 8.67
CA ALA A 733 -2.83 47.05 7.53
C ALA A 733 -1.96 46.34 6.50
N LEU A 734 -1.00 45.52 6.95
CA LEU A 734 -0.15 44.70 6.07
C LEU A 734 -0.96 43.60 5.40
N GLU A 735 -1.80 42.89 6.14
CA GLU A 735 -2.68 41.84 5.59
C GLU A 735 -3.56 42.40 4.49
N MET A 736 -4.25 43.50 4.76
CA MET A 736 -5.10 44.15 3.78
C MET A 736 -4.33 44.56 2.51
N ASN A 737 -3.13 45.16 2.67
CA ASN A 737 -2.39 45.72 1.55
C ASN A 737 -1.79 44.64 0.62
N PHE A 738 -1.46 43.46 1.12
CA PHE A 738 -0.77 42.41 0.35
C PHE A 738 -1.61 41.17 0.12
N SER A 739 -2.34 40.65 1.13
CA SER A 739 -3.15 39.43 1.04
C SER A 739 -4.63 39.72 0.81
N GLY A 740 -5.11 40.88 1.25
CA GLY A 740 -6.52 41.20 1.34
C GLY A 740 -7.16 40.75 2.65
N SER A 741 -8.06 41.57 3.19
CA SER A 741 -8.75 41.30 4.46
C SER A 741 -10.20 40.88 4.20
N ARG A 742 -10.64 39.82 4.90
CA ARG A 742 -12.03 39.35 4.83
C ARG A 742 -12.96 40.33 5.57
N ALA A 743 -13.81 41.00 4.85
CA ALA A 743 -14.74 42.01 5.40
C ALA A 743 -16.15 41.47 5.65
N GLY A 744 -16.54 40.36 5.05
CA GLY A 744 -17.89 39.80 5.20
C GLY A 744 -18.13 38.59 4.33
N LEU A 745 -19.42 38.26 4.16
CA LEU A 745 -19.90 37.16 3.33
C LEU A 745 -20.96 37.69 2.34
N TYR A 746 -20.87 37.24 1.10
CA TYR A 746 -21.92 37.42 0.10
C TYR A 746 -22.64 36.09 -0.08
N ARG A 747 -23.98 36.12 -0.09
CA ARG A 747 -24.84 34.93 -0.20
C ARG A 747 -25.46 34.85 -1.59
N GLU A 748 -25.25 33.71 -2.25
CA GLU A 748 -25.85 33.41 -3.52
C GLU A 748 -26.43 31.98 -3.52
N GLY A 749 -27.73 31.87 -3.25
CA GLY A 749 -28.36 30.59 -3.10
C GLY A 749 -27.75 29.79 -1.93
N ALA A 750 -27.12 28.68 -2.22
CA ALA A 750 -26.41 27.84 -1.24
C ALA A 750 -24.97 28.27 -0.97
N ASP A 751 -24.42 29.12 -1.83
CA ASP A 751 -23.01 29.53 -1.77
C ASP A 751 -22.79 30.72 -0.86
N LEU A 752 -21.74 30.60 0.00
CA LEU A 752 -21.29 31.69 0.89
C LEU A 752 -19.93 32.15 0.44
N LEU A 753 -19.90 33.25 -0.33
CA LEU A 753 -18.66 33.77 -0.89
C LEU A 753 -18.06 34.82 0.06
N PRO A 754 -16.76 34.70 0.43
CA PRO A 754 -16.10 35.72 1.24
C PRO A 754 -15.96 37.02 0.44
N VAL A 755 -16.20 38.15 1.09
CA VAL A 755 -15.93 39.47 0.54
C VAL A 755 -14.54 39.89 1.01
N ILE A 756 -13.61 40.03 0.07
CA ILE A 756 -12.22 40.38 0.34
C ILE A 756 -11.96 41.82 -0.08
N VAL A 757 -11.54 42.63 0.86
CA VAL A 757 -11.13 44.03 0.62
C VAL A 757 -9.62 44.08 0.46
N ARG A 758 -9.16 44.62 -0.65
CA ARG A 758 -7.72 44.66 -1.01
C ARG A 758 -7.41 45.85 -1.95
N PRO A 759 -6.15 46.27 -2.05
CA PRO A 759 -5.73 47.20 -3.10
C PRO A 759 -5.79 46.57 -4.50
N PRO A 760 -5.82 47.35 -5.57
CA PRO A 760 -5.66 46.85 -6.93
C PRO A 760 -4.37 46.04 -7.09
N GLU A 761 -4.38 45.06 -8.01
CA GLU A 761 -3.28 44.14 -8.24
C GLU A 761 -1.92 44.81 -8.46
N ALA A 762 -1.91 45.90 -9.24
CA ALA A 762 -0.70 46.67 -9.52
C ALA A 762 -0.03 47.27 -8.25
N GLU A 763 -0.82 47.59 -7.21
CA GLU A 763 -0.30 48.08 -5.94
C GLU A 763 0.17 46.92 -5.04
N ARG A 764 -0.47 45.77 -5.08
CA ARG A 764 -0.15 44.62 -4.26
C ARG A 764 1.16 43.90 -4.66
N GLN A 765 1.52 43.94 -5.94
CA GLN A 765 2.72 43.28 -6.48
C GLN A 765 3.98 44.15 -6.43
N ASP A 766 3.86 45.43 -6.08
CA ASP A 766 5.01 46.33 -5.98
C ASP A 766 5.64 46.31 -4.59
N ALA A 767 6.85 45.81 -4.48
CA ALA A 767 7.59 45.78 -3.22
C ALA A 767 7.83 47.20 -2.63
N ASN A 768 7.90 48.25 -3.48
CA ASN A 768 8.02 49.63 -3.03
C ASN A 768 6.76 50.10 -2.28
N HIS A 769 5.62 49.46 -2.50
CA HIS A 769 4.37 49.80 -1.83
C HIS A 769 4.48 49.55 -0.30
N LEU A 770 5.36 48.67 0.14
CA LEU A 770 5.64 48.43 1.56
C LEU A 770 6.00 49.70 2.34
N ASN A 771 6.71 50.62 1.73
CA ASN A 771 7.07 51.90 2.33
C ASN A 771 5.88 52.91 2.40
N ASN A 772 4.86 52.68 1.60
CA ASN A 772 3.69 53.56 1.47
C ASN A 772 2.45 53.04 2.22
N VAL A 773 2.57 51.95 2.96
CA VAL A 773 1.47 51.39 3.74
C VAL A 773 0.99 52.40 4.78
N LEU A 774 -0.32 52.62 4.79
CA LEU A 774 -0.98 53.48 5.76
C LEU A 774 -1.66 52.66 6.84
N VAL A 775 -1.37 53.01 8.10
CA VAL A 775 -1.96 52.35 9.27
C VAL A 775 -2.95 53.33 9.93
N TRP A 776 -4.13 52.88 10.30
CA TRP A 776 -5.12 53.68 10.96
C TRP A 776 -4.82 53.83 12.46
N SER A 777 -4.71 55.08 12.92
CA SER A 777 -4.61 55.34 14.37
C SER A 777 -5.98 55.64 14.95
N GLN A 778 -6.43 54.78 15.85
CA GLN A 778 -7.75 54.93 16.50
C GLN A 778 -7.79 56.16 17.44
N SER A 779 -6.66 56.51 18.11
CA SER A 779 -6.58 57.62 19.03
C SER A 779 -6.52 58.96 18.32
N ARG A 780 -5.86 59.05 17.16
CA ARG A 780 -5.71 60.26 16.38
C ARG A 780 -6.76 60.42 15.30
N GLN A 781 -7.57 59.40 15.03
CA GLN A 781 -8.57 59.35 13.95
C GLN A 781 -8.00 59.74 12.56
N GLN A 782 -6.80 59.26 12.25
CA GLN A 782 -6.13 59.56 10.98
C GLN A 782 -5.23 58.38 10.57
N TYR A 783 -4.96 58.31 9.26
CA TYR A 783 -3.97 57.38 8.73
C TYR A 783 -2.55 57.89 8.98
N ILE A 784 -1.67 56.97 9.40
CA ILE A 784 -0.25 57.23 9.68
C ILE A 784 0.58 56.31 8.80
N PRO A 785 1.60 56.78 8.09
CA PRO A 785 2.53 55.94 7.37
C PRO A 785 3.19 54.90 8.29
N LEU A 786 3.26 53.68 7.85
CA LEU A 786 3.90 52.60 8.58
C LEU A 786 5.36 52.95 8.98
N SER A 787 6.08 53.64 8.07
CA SER A 787 7.45 54.12 8.32
C SER A 787 7.60 54.95 9.58
N ASN A 788 6.52 55.58 10.10
CA ASN A 788 6.57 56.40 11.31
C ASN A 788 6.49 55.59 12.61
N VAL A 789 6.11 54.33 12.52
CA VAL A 789 5.94 53.42 13.72
C VAL A 789 6.89 52.26 13.74
N ILE A 790 7.77 52.15 12.73
CA ILE A 790 8.82 51.12 12.62
C ILE A 790 10.20 51.76 12.56
N ASN A 791 11.22 51.02 13.04
CA ASN A 791 12.63 51.40 12.92
C ASN A 791 13.28 51.01 11.56
N GLY A 792 12.52 50.35 10.70
CA GLY A 792 12.93 49.85 9.39
C GLY A 792 12.44 48.44 9.13
N PHE A 793 12.89 47.88 8.02
CA PHE A 793 12.62 46.52 7.60
C PHE A 793 13.88 45.67 7.69
N ALA A 794 13.79 44.55 8.36
CA ALA A 794 14.85 43.53 8.36
C ALA A 794 14.47 42.39 7.41
N LEU A 795 15.42 41.96 6.56
CA LEU A 795 15.29 40.77 5.75
C LEU A 795 16.06 39.64 6.48
N GLU A 796 15.35 38.67 6.93
CA GLU A 796 15.90 37.53 7.68
C GLU A 796 15.60 36.20 6.95
N TRP A 797 16.32 35.14 7.34
CA TRP A 797 16.10 33.79 6.88
C TRP A 797 15.53 32.96 8.02
N GLU A 798 14.44 32.26 7.75
CA GLU A 798 13.83 31.35 8.72
C GLU A 798 13.63 29.95 8.14
N ASP A 799 13.52 28.98 9.03
CA ASP A 799 13.14 27.63 8.67
C ASP A 799 11.62 27.58 8.46
N PRO A 800 11.14 27.40 7.22
CA PRO A 800 9.70 27.46 6.94
C PRO A 800 8.96 26.23 7.38
N LEU A 801 9.67 25.13 7.58
CA LEU A 801 9.16 23.81 7.97
C LEU A 801 10.02 23.29 9.10
N ILE A 802 9.38 22.84 10.18
CA ILE A 802 10.01 22.13 11.28
C ILE A 802 9.28 20.79 11.44
N LEU A 803 9.97 19.70 11.16
CA LEU A 803 9.42 18.37 11.31
C LEU A 803 9.88 17.75 12.62
N ARG A 804 8.96 16.98 13.22
CA ARG A 804 9.22 16.25 14.46
C ARG A 804 8.71 14.82 14.34
N ARG A 805 9.39 13.90 15.00
CA ARG A 805 8.92 12.53 15.19
C ARG A 805 9.16 12.14 16.65
N ASP A 806 8.13 11.66 17.30
CA ASP A 806 8.15 11.28 18.70
C ASP A 806 8.71 12.39 19.61
N ARG A 807 8.20 13.63 19.40
CA ARG A 807 8.57 14.87 20.10
C ARG A 807 10.01 15.34 19.93
N THR A 808 10.76 14.75 19.03
CA THR A 808 12.12 15.20 18.70
C THR A 808 12.15 15.79 17.31
N ARG A 809 12.83 16.92 17.12
CA ARG A 809 13.05 17.47 15.78
C ARG A 809 13.78 16.44 14.92
N VAL A 810 13.29 16.22 13.73
CA VAL A 810 13.86 15.29 12.75
C VAL A 810 13.98 15.99 11.41
N LEU A 811 15.14 15.84 10.78
CA LEU A 811 15.35 16.25 9.41
C LEU A 811 15.67 15.00 8.60
N THR A 812 14.87 14.75 7.55
CA THR A 812 15.00 13.54 6.74
C THR A 812 15.60 13.89 5.38
N VAL A 813 16.69 13.21 5.04
CA VAL A 813 17.24 13.24 3.68
C VAL A 813 16.64 12.07 2.92
N GLN A 814 16.04 12.36 1.77
CA GLN A 814 15.24 11.44 0.98
C GLN A 814 15.82 11.29 -0.42
N THR A 815 15.77 10.08 -0.94
CA THR A 815 16.11 9.76 -2.34
C THR A 815 15.41 8.47 -2.78
N ASP A 816 15.27 8.33 -4.09
CA ASP A 816 14.73 7.13 -4.70
C ASP A 816 15.77 6.52 -5.67
N PRO A 817 15.73 5.21 -5.95
CA PRO A 817 16.50 4.62 -7.03
C PRO A 817 16.06 5.20 -8.39
N SER A 818 16.98 5.65 -9.21
CA SER A 818 16.65 6.06 -10.57
C SER A 818 16.00 4.90 -11.33
N PRO A 819 14.80 5.08 -11.90
CA PRO A 819 14.11 4.04 -12.68
C PRO A 819 14.95 3.53 -13.87
N LEU A 820 15.86 4.36 -14.36
CA LEU A 820 16.74 4.03 -15.50
C LEU A 820 17.99 3.26 -15.08
N SER A 821 18.37 3.29 -13.78
CA SER A 821 19.57 2.59 -13.28
C SER A 821 19.39 1.06 -13.23
N GLY A 822 18.14 0.59 -13.14
CA GLY A 822 17.83 -0.82 -12.94
C GLY A 822 18.31 -1.38 -11.60
N GLN A 823 18.73 -0.52 -10.66
CA GLN A 823 19.15 -0.91 -9.32
C GLN A 823 18.00 -0.82 -8.32
N THR A 824 18.11 -1.56 -7.23
CA THR A 824 17.11 -1.55 -6.15
C THR A 824 17.53 -0.60 -5.02
N SER A 825 16.59 -0.21 -4.16
CA SER A 825 16.88 0.52 -2.91
C SER A 825 17.88 -0.24 -2.03
N GLY A 826 17.80 -1.56 -1.98
CA GLY A 826 18.74 -2.42 -1.27
C GLY A 826 20.17 -2.37 -1.80
N ASP A 827 20.35 -2.29 -3.15
CA ASP A 827 21.66 -2.17 -3.77
C ASP A 827 22.34 -0.85 -3.38
N ILE A 828 21.58 0.24 -3.37
CA ILE A 828 22.07 1.57 -2.97
C ILE A 828 22.38 1.59 -1.47
N LEU A 829 21.46 1.11 -0.64
CA LEU A 829 21.65 1.05 0.82
C LEU A 829 22.91 0.28 1.21
N ALA A 830 23.19 -0.83 0.55
CA ALA A 830 24.40 -1.62 0.81
C ALA A 830 25.71 -0.80 0.62
N ARG A 831 25.72 0.20 -0.27
CA ARG A 831 26.86 1.06 -0.54
C ARG A 831 26.92 2.29 0.35
N VAL A 832 25.77 2.94 0.59
CA VAL A 832 25.73 4.24 1.29
C VAL A 832 25.60 4.09 2.80
N LYS A 833 24.90 3.06 3.30
CA LYS A 833 24.63 2.87 4.72
C LYS A 833 25.90 2.80 5.58
N PRO A 834 26.96 2.02 5.24
CA PRO A 834 28.18 1.98 6.04
C PRO A 834 28.90 3.32 6.11
N ARG A 835 28.80 4.15 5.06
CA ARG A 835 29.42 5.48 5.00
C ARG A 835 28.68 6.50 5.86
N ILE A 836 27.34 6.42 5.86
CA ILE A 836 26.48 7.31 6.65
C ILE A 836 26.55 6.94 8.14
N ASP A 837 26.50 5.65 8.48
CA ASP A 837 26.59 5.18 9.87
C ASP A 837 27.97 5.48 10.49
N ALA A 838 29.01 5.71 9.68
CA ALA A 838 30.34 6.10 10.13
C ALA A 838 30.52 7.61 10.38
N LEU A 839 29.50 8.44 10.10
CA LEU A 839 29.58 9.88 10.33
C LEU A 839 29.70 10.19 11.83
N PRO A 840 30.61 11.13 12.23
CA PRO A 840 30.75 11.55 13.63
C PRO A 840 29.52 12.38 14.02
N LEU A 841 28.68 11.84 14.90
CA LEU A 841 27.51 12.53 15.41
C LEU A 841 27.81 13.25 16.71
N PRO A 842 27.42 14.52 16.88
CA PRO A 842 27.47 15.22 18.14
C PRO A 842 26.59 14.54 19.21
N HIS A 843 26.87 14.80 20.48
CA HIS A 843 26.08 14.26 21.58
C HIS A 843 24.60 14.72 21.49
N GLY A 844 23.67 13.77 21.61
CA GLY A 844 22.24 14.05 21.49
C GLY A 844 21.68 13.95 20.07
N TYR A 845 22.52 13.63 19.08
CA TYR A 845 22.09 13.38 17.71
C TYR A 845 22.14 11.88 17.37
N ARG A 846 21.18 11.44 16.56
CA ARG A 846 21.13 10.05 16.09
C ARG A 846 20.59 9.99 14.67
N ILE A 847 21.01 8.95 13.95
CA ILE A 847 20.51 8.62 12.62
C ILE A 847 19.60 7.39 12.74
N GLU A 848 18.45 7.47 12.11
CA GLU A 848 17.50 6.37 11.94
C GLU A 848 17.22 6.17 10.44
N TRP A 849 17.06 4.93 10.03
CA TRP A 849 16.75 4.59 8.65
C TRP A 849 15.24 4.43 8.49
N GLY A 850 14.67 5.07 7.46
CA GLY A 850 13.26 4.98 7.08
C GLY A 850 13.08 4.39 5.67
N GLY A 851 11.87 4.55 5.12
CA GLY A 851 11.51 4.04 3.80
C GLY A 851 11.51 2.52 3.73
N ASP A 852 12.04 1.96 2.64
CA ASP A 852 12.08 0.50 2.44
C ASP A 852 12.87 -0.23 3.54
N ALA A 853 13.87 0.40 4.11
CA ALA A 853 14.66 -0.19 5.20
C ALA A 853 13.83 -0.39 6.47
N GLU A 854 13.02 0.60 6.86
CA GLU A 854 12.11 0.53 8.00
C GLU A 854 11.01 -0.50 7.73
N ASN A 855 10.30 -0.38 6.60
CA ASN A 855 9.21 -1.28 6.23
C ASN A 855 9.67 -2.74 6.16
N SER A 856 10.84 -2.98 5.58
CA SER A 856 11.45 -4.32 5.51
C SER A 856 11.82 -4.85 6.89
N SER A 857 12.39 -3.99 7.75
CA SER A 857 12.74 -4.35 9.13
C SER A 857 11.52 -4.68 9.97
N GLU A 858 10.45 -3.89 9.87
CA GLU A 858 9.19 -4.12 10.59
C GLU A 858 8.52 -5.42 10.14
N ALA A 859 8.40 -5.63 8.84
CA ALA A 859 7.83 -6.86 8.28
C ALA A 859 8.66 -8.10 8.67
N GLN A 860 9.99 -8.00 8.64
CA GLN A 860 10.87 -9.07 9.10
C GLN A 860 10.74 -9.29 10.61
N GLN A 861 10.67 -8.24 11.42
CA GLN A 861 10.51 -8.34 12.86
C GLN A 861 9.17 -8.98 13.23
N GLY A 862 8.07 -8.58 12.58
CA GLY A 862 6.75 -9.21 12.73
C GLY A 862 6.80 -10.70 12.43
N LEU A 863 7.44 -11.07 11.33
CA LEU A 863 7.62 -12.45 10.93
C LEU A 863 8.55 -13.22 11.90
N PHE A 864 9.72 -12.67 12.23
CA PHE A 864 10.68 -13.34 13.14
C PHE A 864 10.20 -13.46 14.59
N THR A 865 9.25 -12.65 15.00
CA THR A 865 8.60 -12.79 16.32
C THR A 865 7.70 -14.03 16.36
N THR A 866 6.98 -14.33 15.29
CA THR A 866 6.05 -15.46 15.19
C THR A 866 6.70 -16.75 14.71
N LEU A 867 7.79 -16.65 13.95
CA LEU A 867 8.50 -17.75 13.31
C LEU A 867 9.04 -18.80 14.32
N PRO A 868 9.70 -18.44 15.44
CA PRO A 868 10.22 -19.43 16.38
C PRO A 868 9.11 -20.28 16.98
N LEU A 869 7.94 -19.69 17.25
CA LEU A 869 6.79 -20.44 17.75
C LEU A 869 6.26 -21.43 16.71
N GLY A 870 6.12 -20.98 15.45
CA GLY A 870 5.69 -21.83 14.35
C GLY A 870 6.64 -23.01 14.14
N TYR A 871 7.94 -22.76 14.10
CA TYR A 871 8.96 -23.81 13.93
C TYR A 871 9.03 -24.74 15.14
N LEU A 872 8.88 -24.23 16.36
CA LEU A 872 8.83 -25.07 17.57
C LEU A 872 7.62 -26.03 17.51
N VAL A 873 6.44 -25.54 17.13
CA VAL A 873 5.24 -26.38 17.00
C VAL A 873 5.44 -27.44 15.90
N MET A 874 5.99 -27.07 14.74
CA MET A 874 6.32 -28.01 13.68
C MET A 874 7.32 -29.06 14.14
N PHE A 875 8.34 -28.66 14.90
CA PHE A 875 9.34 -29.58 15.47
C PHE A 875 8.70 -30.54 16.47
N ILE A 876 7.85 -30.05 17.37
CA ILE A 876 7.12 -30.87 18.34
C ILE A 876 6.23 -31.90 17.60
N ILE A 877 5.49 -31.47 16.58
CA ILE A 877 4.65 -32.38 15.77
C ILE A 877 5.52 -33.45 15.12
N THR A 878 6.68 -33.09 14.57
CA THR A 878 7.61 -34.04 13.95
C THR A 878 8.13 -35.07 14.99
N VAL A 879 8.49 -34.61 16.20
CA VAL A 879 8.92 -35.50 17.31
C VAL A 879 7.78 -36.43 17.74
N LEU A 880 6.55 -35.91 17.89
CA LEU A 880 5.39 -36.72 18.29
C LEU A 880 5.03 -37.79 17.26
N MET A 881 5.14 -37.45 15.96
CA MET A 881 4.87 -38.42 14.90
C MET A 881 5.79 -39.63 14.94
N PHE A 882 7.07 -39.39 15.19
CA PHE A 882 8.07 -40.48 15.19
C PHE A 882 8.39 -41.04 16.59
N SER A 883 7.91 -40.40 17.64
CA SER A 883 8.31 -40.66 19.02
C SER A 883 9.84 -40.77 19.18
N SER A 884 10.59 -40.03 18.31
CA SER A 884 12.06 -40.10 18.22
C SER A 884 12.63 -38.73 17.90
N LEU A 885 13.46 -38.21 18.83
CA LEU A 885 14.17 -36.97 18.61
C LEU A 885 15.21 -37.08 17.48
N LYS A 886 15.84 -38.24 17.32
CA LYS A 886 16.86 -38.49 16.29
C LYS A 886 16.26 -38.34 14.88
N ASN A 887 15.07 -38.90 14.66
CA ASN A 887 14.38 -38.85 13.39
C ASN A 887 13.94 -37.40 13.05
N ALA A 888 13.40 -36.72 14.04
CA ALA A 888 13.03 -35.28 13.86
C ALA A 888 14.24 -34.43 13.50
N VAL A 889 15.35 -34.53 14.24
CA VAL A 889 16.58 -33.79 13.96
C VAL A 889 17.16 -34.13 12.58
N ALA A 890 17.13 -35.40 12.19
CA ALA A 890 17.59 -35.80 10.85
C ALA A 890 16.82 -35.14 9.72
N ILE A 891 15.50 -35.02 9.86
CA ILE A 891 14.63 -34.33 8.89
C ILE A 891 14.93 -32.84 8.88
N TRP A 892 15.01 -32.18 10.05
CA TRP A 892 15.22 -30.75 10.16
C TRP A 892 16.59 -30.28 9.67
N LEU A 893 17.62 -31.13 9.72
CA LEU A 893 18.94 -30.85 9.16
C LEU A 893 18.93 -30.73 7.62
N THR A 894 17.91 -31.22 6.95
CA THR A 894 17.78 -31.06 5.49
C THR A 894 17.26 -29.68 5.07
N VAL A 895 16.59 -28.95 5.97
CA VAL A 895 15.97 -27.65 5.65
C VAL A 895 17.01 -26.59 5.19
N PRO A 896 18.13 -26.37 5.88
CA PRO A 896 19.14 -25.42 5.42
C PRO A 896 19.75 -25.77 4.05
N LEU A 897 19.74 -27.02 3.66
CA LEU A 897 20.28 -27.47 2.36
C LEU A 897 19.49 -26.93 1.17
N ALA A 898 18.27 -26.46 1.39
CA ALA A 898 17.48 -25.80 0.36
C ALA A 898 18.18 -24.56 -0.23
N LEU A 899 18.98 -23.83 0.55
CA LEU A 899 19.74 -22.68 0.10
C LEU A 899 20.71 -23.01 -1.04
N ILE A 900 21.18 -24.27 -1.11
CA ILE A 900 22.06 -24.74 -2.22
C ILE A 900 21.35 -24.60 -3.58
N GLY A 901 20.02 -24.74 -3.61
CA GLY A 901 19.23 -24.54 -4.83
C GLY A 901 18.75 -23.11 -4.99
N VAL A 902 18.36 -22.45 -3.90
CA VAL A 902 17.79 -21.09 -3.91
C VAL A 902 18.80 -20.05 -4.40
N THR A 903 20.01 -20.09 -3.88
CA THR A 903 21.06 -19.10 -4.24
C THR A 903 21.38 -19.11 -5.75
N PRO A 904 21.68 -20.26 -6.38
CA PRO A 904 21.85 -20.30 -7.83
C PRO A 904 20.60 -19.85 -8.60
N GLY A 905 19.40 -20.15 -8.08
CA GLY A 905 18.15 -19.71 -8.69
C GLY A 905 18.07 -18.19 -8.85
N PHE A 906 18.39 -17.43 -7.80
CA PHE A 906 18.44 -15.97 -7.87
C PHE A 906 19.57 -15.44 -8.73
N LEU A 907 20.75 -16.03 -8.65
CA LEU A 907 21.90 -15.60 -9.45
C LEU A 907 21.69 -15.85 -10.96
N LEU A 908 21.00 -16.92 -11.33
CA LEU A 908 20.70 -17.25 -12.73
C LEU A 908 19.55 -16.41 -13.30
N THR A 909 18.53 -16.13 -12.49
CA THR A 909 17.36 -15.36 -12.95
C THR A 909 17.56 -13.85 -12.85
N GLY A 910 18.48 -13.38 -12.00
CA GLY A 910 18.69 -11.96 -11.73
C GLY A 910 17.53 -11.28 -11.00
N ILE A 911 16.51 -12.04 -10.58
CA ILE A 911 15.37 -11.53 -9.80
C ILE A 911 15.85 -11.17 -8.39
N PRO A 912 15.47 -10.02 -7.85
CA PRO A 912 15.88 -9.65 -6.49
C PRO A 912 15.14 -10.49 -5.42
N PHE A 913 15.84 -10.75 -4.31
CA PHE A 913 15.26 -11.36 -3.12
C PHE A 913 14.45 -10.32 -2.36
N GLY A 914 13.17 -10.57 -2.18
CA GLY A 914 12.23 -9.67 -1.51
C GLY A 914 11.41 -10.36 -0.44
N PHE A 915 10.40 -9.67 0.08
CA PHE A 915 9.51 -10.21 1.10
C PHE A 915 8.80 -11.49 0.63
N MET A 916 8.35 -11.54 -0.62
CA MET A 916 7.72 -12.74 -1.19
C MET A 916 8.69 -13.92 -1.31
N ALA A 917 9.98 -13.67 -1.51
CA ALA A 917 11.00 -14.72 -1.49
C ALA A 917 11.18 -15.30 -0.09
N LEU A 918 11.11 -14.47 0.96
CA LEU A 918 11.15 -14.92 2.35
C LEU A 918 9.97 -15.85 2.66
N ILE A 919 8.77 -15.48 2.21
CA ILE A 919 7.58 -16.36 2.28
C ILE A 919 7.82 -17.68 1.53
N GLY A 920 8.44 -17.60 0.36
CA GLY A 920 8.83 -18.79 -0.41
C GLY A 920 9.78 -19.72 0.34
N LEU A 921 10.76 -19.17 1.08
CA LEU A 921 11.66 -19.97 1.94
C LEU A 921 10.92 -20.69 3.06
N LEU A 922 9.94 -20.02 3.69
CA LEU A 922 9.11 -20.64 4.72
C LEU A 922 8.28 -21.80 4.13
N SER A 923 7.64 -21.55 2.99
CA SER A 923 6.91 -22.57 2.24
C SER A 923 7.79 -23.79 1.91
N LEU A 924 8.97 -23.52 1.37
CA LEU A 924 9.95 -24.53 1.00
C LEU A 924 10.37 -25.38 2.21
N SER A 925 10.58 -24.76 3.39
CA SER A 925 10.90 -25.48 4.62
C SER A 925 9.81 -26.48 5.00
N GLY A 926 8.54 -26.07 4.91
CA GLY A 926 7.39 -26.95 5.17
C GLY A 926 7.29 -28.12 4.19
N MET A 927 7.53 -27.87 2.90
CA MET A 927 7.54 -28.92 1.86
C MET A 927 8.67 -29.93 2.09
N LEU A 928 9.86 -29.47 2.48
CA LEU A 928 11.00 -30.34 2.74
C LEU A 928 10.81 -31.20 3.97
N ILE A 929 10.33 -30.64 5.08
CA ILE A 929 10.02 -31.38 6.29
C ILE A 929 8.97 -32.46 5.97
N ARG A 930 7.93 -32.10 5.20
CA ARG A 930 6.92 -33.03 4.74
C ARG A 930 7.52 -34.21 3.94
N ASN A 931 8.36 -33.91 2.93
CA ASN A 931 9.03 -34.95 2.14
C ASN A 931 9.93 -35.82 3.00
N GLY A 932 10.64 -35.21 3.96
CA GLY A 932 11.46 -35.90 4.93
C GLY A 932 10.65 -36.86 5.82
N ILE A 933 9.48 -36.41 6.30
CA ILE A 933 8.57 -37.23 7.11
C ILE A 933 8.16 -38.50 6.36
N VAL A 934 7.70 -38.31 5.11
CA VAL A 934 7.23 -39.45 4.28
C VAL A 934 8.35 -40.44 4.02
N LEU A 935 9.57 -39.98 3.81
CA LEU A 935 10.72 -40.87 3.59
C LEU A 935 11.17 -41.60 4.87
N VAL A 936 11.31 -40.85 5.98
CA VAL A 936 11.75 -41.46 7.27
C VAL A 936 10.71 -42.45 7.80
N GLU A 937 9.43 -42.17 7.61
CA GLU A 937 8.37 -43.09 8.00
C GLU A 937 8.45 -44.41 7.24
N GLU A 938 8.70 -44.36 5.93
CA GLU A 938 8.90 -45.55 5.11
C GLU A 938 10.14 -46.33 5.57
N ILE A 939 11.24 -45.64 5.94
CA ILE A 939 12.44 -46.31 6.52
C ILE A 939 12.11 -47.01 7.80
N GLU A 940 11.39 -46.36 8.74
CA GLU A 940 11.03 -46.98 10.02
C GLU A 940 10.10 -48.18 9.85
N GLN A 941 9.19 -48.15 8.87
CA GLN A 941 8.33 -49.28 8.58
C GLN A 941 9.09 -50.48 7.98
N GLN A 942 9.96 -50.22 7.02
CA GLN A 942 10.75 -51.29 6.41
C GLN A 942 11.82 -51.87 7.35
N LYS A 943 12.31 -51.09 8.31
CA LYS A 943 13.22 -51.52 9.37
C LYS A 943 12.63 -52.62 10.27
N GLN A 944 11.30 -52.71 10.34
CA GLN A 944 10.64 -53.78 11.11
C GLN A 944 10.77 -55.17 10.45
N GLU A 945 10.98 -55.22 9.14
CA GLU A 945 11.00 -56.45 8.36
C GLU A 945 12.40 -56.78 7.77
N LYS A 946 13.32 -55.78 7.70
CA LYS A 946 14.60 -55.91 6.98
C LYS A 946 15.76 -55.35 7.80
N ASP A 947 16.96 -55.76 7.41
CA ASP A 947 18.18 -55.12 7.92
C ASP A 947 18.18 -53.61 7.63
N GLN A 948 18.66 -52.83 8.59
CA GLN A 948 18.59 -51.37 8.57
C GLN A 948 19.17 -50.76 7.29
N ARG A 949 20.31 -51.25 6.81
CA ARG A 949 20.94 -50.72 5.60
C ARG A 949 20.09 -51.01 4.36
N GLN A 950 19.53 -52.22 4.26
CA GLN A 950 18.65 -52.58 3.17
C GLN A 950 17.29 -51.86 3.27
N ALA A 951 16.76 -51.71 4.49
CA ALA A 951 15.54 -50.95 4.73
C ALA A 951 15.66 -49.50 4.27
N ILE A 952 16.81 -48.82 4.52
CA ILE A 952 17.07 -47.44 4.06
C ILE A 952 17.07 -47.39 2.51
N ILE A 953 17.76 -48.32 1.84
CA ILE A 953 17.86 -48.33 0.38
C ILE A 953 16.50 -48.63 -0.28
N ASP A 954 15.79 -49.62 0.24
CA ASP A 954 14.50 -50.05 -0.30
C ASP A 954 13.40 -48.99 -0.06
N ALA A 955 13.37 -48.35 1.12
CA ALA A 955 12.47 -47.25 1.45
C ALA A 955 12.71 -46.03 0.55
N ALA A 956 13.98 -45.64 0.41
CA ALA A 956 14.34 -44.53 -0.47
C ALA A 956 13.99 -44.82 -1.94
N THR A 957 14.17 -46.11 -2.39
CA THR A 957 13.81 -46.53 -3.74
C THR A 957 12.29 -46.50 -3.95
N SER A 958 11.50 -46.96 -2.98
CA SER A 958 10.03 -46.97 -3.08
C SER A 958 9.43 -45.56 -3.10
N ARG A 959 10.06 -44.63 -2.42
CA ARG A 959 9.61 -43.22 -2.34
C ARG A 959 10.21 -42.32 -3.44
N LEU A 960 11.14 -42.83 -4.24
CA LEU A 960 11.79 -42.05 -5.29
C LEU A 960 10.80 -41.47 -6.29
N ARG A 961 9.89 -42.31 -6.82
CA ARG A 961 8.90 -41.89 -7.82
C ARG A 961 7.87 -40.92 -7.26
N PRO A 962 7.19 -41.16 -6.12
CA PRO A 962 6.26 -40.21 -5.54
C PRO A 962 6.89 -38.84 -5.25
N ILE A 963 8.04 -38.79 -4.60
CA ILE A 963 8.72 -37.56 -4.20
C ILE A 963 9.19 -36.76 -5.44
N LEU A 964 9.74 -37.42 -6.45
CA LEU A 964 10.10 -36.76 -7.71
C LEU A 964 8.86 -36.22 -8.44
N LEU A 965 7.77 -37.01 -8.47
CA LEU A 965 6.54 -36.59 -9.14
C LEU A 965 5.94 -35.35 -8.47
N THR A 966 5.83 -35.33 -7.14
CA THR A 966 5.35 -34.17 -6.40
C THR A 966 6.26 -32.96 -6.59
N ALA A 967 7.58 -33.15 -6.64
CA ALA A 967 8.50 -32.06 -6.95
C ALA A 967 8.33 -31.54 -8.39
N PHE A 968 8.18 -32.40 -9.37
CA PHE A 968 7.94 -32.01 -10.76
C PHE A 968 6.60 -31.30 -10.95
N THR A 969 5.52 -31.80 -10.33
CA THR A 969 4.21 -31.12 -10.39
C THR A 969 4.26 -29.73 -9.76
N THR A 970 4.97 -29.57 -8.65
CA THR A 970 5.14 -28.28 -7.97
C THR A 970 6.00 -27.32 -8.79
N VAL A 971 7.18 -27.75 -9.24
CA VAL A 971 8.10 -26.90 -10.00
C VAL A 971 7.47 -26.45 -11.32
N LEU A 972 6.86 -27.37 -12.08
CA LEU A 972 6.23 -27.02 -13.34
C LEU A 972 4.89 -26.28 -13.15
N GLY A 973 4.13 -26.62 -12.12
CA GLY A 973 2.86 -25.95 -11.80
C GLY A 973 3.03 -24.47 -11.39
N LEU A 974 4.18 -24.12 -10.81
CA LEU A 974 4.51 -22.72 -10.44
C LEU A 974 5.13 -21.93 -11.60
N ALA A 975 5.48 -22.57 -12.73
CA ALA A 975 6.10 -21.87 -13.86
C ALA A 975 5.29 -20.66 -14.38
N PRO A 976 3.95 -20.66 -14.45
CA PRO A 976 3.18 -19.48 -14.82
C PRO A 976 3.42 -18.26 -13.90
N LEU A 977 3.70 -18.48 -12.60
CA LEU A 977 3.96 -17.40 -11.64
C LEU A 977 5.30 -16.66 -11.87
N LEU A 978 6.21 -17.22 -12.64
CA LEU A 978 7.43 -16.49 -13.04
C LEU A 978 7.13 -15.27 -13.92
N ARG A 979 5.96 -15.22 -14.54
CA ARG A 979 5.50 -14.06 -15.32
C ARG A 979 4.84 -13.00 -14.47
N ASP A 980 4.44 -13.32 -13.27
CA ASP A 980 3.83 -12.40 -12.34
C ASP A 980 4.91 -11.73 -11.47
N VAL A 981 5.08 -10.42 -11.62
CA VAL A 981 6.16 -9.67 -10.94
C VAL A 981 6.07 -9.76 -9.43
N PHE A 982 4.87 -9.86 -8.87
CA PHE A 982 4.67 -9.94 -7.43
C PHE A 982 5.12 -11.31 -6.87
N PHE A 983 4.76 -12.40 -7.54
CA PHE A 983 5.04 -13.77 -7.09
C PHE A 983 6.33 -14.38 -7.63
N GLN A 984 6.99 -13.75 -8.62
CA GLN A 984 8.16 -14.33 -9.30
C GLN A 984 9.29 -14.71 -8.35
N SER A 985 9.61 -13.86 -7.35
CA SER A 985 10.70 -14.15 -6.41
C SER A 985 10.39 -15.36 -5.52
N MET A 986 9.14 -15.51 -5.09
CA MET A 986 8.67 -16.69 -4.35
C MET A 986 8.69 -17.94 -5.24
N ALA A 987 8.25 -17.82 -6.50
CA ALA A 987 8.28 -18.94 -7.46
C ALA A 987 9.71 -19.41 -7.69
N VAL A 988 10.69 -18.52 -7.84
CA VAL A 988 12.12 -18.88 -7.96
C VAL A 988 12.60 -19.65 -6.74
N VAL A 989 12.30 -19.19 -5.54
CA VAL A 989 12.68 -19.88 -4.30
C VAL A 989 12.13 -21.31 -4.27
N ILE A 990 10.83 -21.45 -4.53
CA ILE A 990 10.18 -22.77 -4.44
C ILE A 990 10.66 -23.68 -5.58
N MET A 991 10.72 -23.18 -6.81
CA MET A 991 11.09 -24.00 -7.96
C MET A 991 12.53 -24.48 -7.88
N PHE A 992 13.50 -23.59 -7.74
CA PHE A 992 14.92 -23.95 -7.67
C PHE A 992 15.26 -24.62 -6.33
N GLY A 993 14.75 -24.10 -5.23
CA GLY A 993 14.96 -24.69 -3.91
C GLY A 993 14.41 -26.09 -3.81
N LEU A 994 13.17 -26.35 -4.25
CA LEU A 994 12.54 -27.67 -4.21
C LEU A 994 13.21 -28.65 -5.18
N ALA A 995 13.57 -28.23 -6.38
CA ALA A 995 14.22 -29.08 -7.36
C ALA A 995 15.55 -29.63 -6.81
N PHE A 996 16.41 -28.77 -6.29
CA PHE A 996 17.69 -29.18 -5.66
C PHE A 996 17.48 -29.94 -4.35
N ALA A 997 16.64 -29.41 -3.47
CA ALA A 997 16.43 -29.99 -2.17
C ALA A 997 15.74 -31.37 -2.23
N THR A 998 14.91 -31.63 -3.24
CA THR A 998 14.32 -32.95 -3.46
C THR A 998 15.39 -34.01 -3.78
N VAL A 999 16.32 -33.66 -4.70
CA VAL A 999 17.43 -34.52 -5.01
C VAL A 999 18.31 -34.74 -3.79
N LEU A 1000 18.61 -33.67 -3.05
CA LEU A 1000 19.41 -33.74 -1.83
C LEU A 1000 18.72 -34.55 -0.73
N THR A 1001 17.41 -34.35 -0.52
CA THR A 1001 16.64 -35.13 0.46
C THR A 1001 16.67 -36.63 0.15
N LEU A 1002 16.50 -36.99 -1.12
CA LEU A 1002 16.54 -38.41 -1.52
C LEU A 1002 17.94 -39.04 -1.37
N LEU A 1003 19.02 -38.24 -1.48
CA LEU A 1003 20.39 -38.76 -1.35
C LEU A 1003 20.98 -38.56 0.05
N VAL A 1004 20.74 -37.41 0.68
CA VAL A 1004 21.43 -36.94 1.89
C VAL A 1004 20.65 -37.31 3.16
N LEU A 1005 19.32 -37.25 3.17
CA LEU A 1005 18.54 -37.61 4.34
C LEU A 1005 18.76 -39.07 4.76
N PRO A 1006 18.81 -40.08 3.85
CA PRO A 1006 19.19 -41.44 4.20
C PRO A 1006 20.57 -41.56 4.87
N VAL A 1007 21.54 -40.76 4.42
CA VAL A 1007 22.89 -40.69 5.00
C VAL A 1007 22.87 -40.11 6.41
N ILE A 1008 22.17 -38.96 6.60
CA ILE A 1008 22.00 -38.33 7.91
C ILE A 1008 21.30 -39.30 8.87
N TYR A 1009 20.21 -39.94 8.45
CA TYR A 1009 19.51 -40.94 9.24
C TYR A 1009 20.44 -42.08 9.66
N ALA A 1010 21.25 -42.63 8.71
CA ALA A 1010 22.22 -43.67 8.98
C ALA A 1010 23.35 -43.24 9.93
N CYS A 1011 23.68 -41.95 10.02
CA CYS A 1011 24.65 -41.44 11.01
C CYS A 1011 24.08 -41.45 12.42
N PHE A 1012 22.83 -41.02 12.60
CA PHE A 1012 22.19 -40.98 13.93
C PHE A 1012 21.88 -42.38 14.50
N HIS A 1013 21.74 -43.39 13.64
CA HIS A 1013 21.42 -44.76 14.01
C HIS A 1013 22.62 -45.72 13.88
N HIS A 1014 23.85 -45.19 13.95
CA HIS A 1014 25.07 -45.99 13.73
C HIS A 1014 25.25 -47.15 14.71
N LYS A 1015 24.77 -47.05 15.96
CA LYS A 1015 24.86 -48.12 16.95
C LYS A 1015 24.01 -49.37 16.62
N ASP A 1016 22.97 -49.18 15.82
CA ASP A 1016 22.07 -50.28 15.41
C ASP A 1016 22.56 -50.95 14.12
N MET A 1017 23.69 -50.54 13.55
CA MET A 1017 24.30 -51.09 12.34
C MET A 1017 25.39 -52.15 12.60
N THR A 1018 25.78 -52.38 13.85
CA THR A 1018 26.72 -53.47 14.20
C THR A 1018 25.94 -54.78 14.26
N PRO A 1019 26.29 -55.82 13.48
CA PRO A 1019 25.66 -57.14 13.62
C PRO A 1019 25.84 -57.61 15.06
N GLN A 1020 24.76 -57.97 15.75
CA GLN A 1020 24.87 -58.77 16.97
C GLN A 1020 25.61 -60.03 16.57
N ARG A 1021 26.83 -60.22 17.11
CA ARG A 1021 27.63 -61.43 17.02
C ARG A 1021 26.96 -62.56 17.81
#